data_7661c5d969de07e429935e03531f089d
#
_entry.id   7661c5d969de07e429935e03531f089d
#
_cell.length_a   1.000
_cell.length_b   1.000
_cell.length_c   1.000
_cell.angle_alpha   90.00
_cell.angle_beta   90.00
_cell.angle_gamma   90.00
#
_symmetry.space_group_name_H-M   'P 1'
#
loop_
_entity.id
_entity.type
_entity.pdbx_description
1 polymer ?
#
loop_
_entity_poly.entity_id
_entity_poly.type
_entity_poly.pdbx_seq_one_letter_code
_entity_poly.pdbx_strand_id
1 'polypeptide(L)'
;MGELIDAPSPEGRILLIEPRRLAAKAAATRLAQSIGEPVGKRVGYSVRNEQKRSDATSIEAITDGLFLRRLQSQPDLPGVAIVIFDEFHERRRDSDVALALLREARQLLRPDLKLLLMSATLQLESLSAQFEGADTLTSQGRAFPVETRHSPARHQERLETHVLRVIEEEVRELEDNRHAGEAPPGVLVFLPGVREIERCRQKLSEVPNLRHWQLLTLHGQLSLKLQSEALSPCDKRWHGRIVLATSIAESSLTLDGIRLVVDAGLNRHTRFDPGTGMEGLVTVPASVASADQRRGRAGRQAPGRCVRLWSAADEQRRPAQDPPELQRADPQPTVLDLAQWGAGLGEELAWLEPPPQALFQEGQQQLQQLNLLSVEGQITELGRDVASFGMHPRLGLMLIKAHRWGLETLACDLAALLSERDIPGWRELGSDIGQRLQRLREADQSDHHEGVGRIRQQSRQWHQQLRALKTPVAQSAANEPKDLAIARLISTAFPEWLALARPGRTGSFLLRQGRGAILPMTDHLSGAEALAIARLDLKDRDACIRLAVPISRQHLEEIAKEQGEWRDHVVWNDNQQRISAERVLSLGSIELQRQQLPRPSAGLVSEALLQRLRDDGLKLLPWNERCEQLRRRLQIAHSHLGAPWPNRTLQELQRAPELWIRAASLSCSSWLDLDSHDLMEALWSDLSWQQRRELEALLPERLRIPSGRDARVTYGDDDAVLSVKLQEMFGCSQGPLLLNGTLPVTLELLSPAGRPLQRTKDLAGFWTGSYHDVRREMRGRYPKHPWPESPMNAAPTSKSKKSA
;
A
#
# COMPACT_ATOMS: atom_id res chain seq x y z
N MET A 1 41.01 7.56 20.13
CA MET A 1 41.04 8.81 19.32
C MET A 1 41.93 9.91 19.94
N GLY A 2 41.96 10.10 21.24
CA GLY A 2 42.90 11.03 21.86
C GLY A 2 44.37 10.73 21.53
N GLU A 3 44.78 9.48 21.55
CA GLU A 3 46.13 9.04 21.20
C GLU A 3 46.50 9.20 19.72
N LEU A 4 45.51 9.19 18.81
CA LEU A 4 45.74 9.44 17.38
C LEU A 4 46.09 10.91 17.07
N ILE A 5 45.91 11.83 18.01
CA ILE A 5 46.19 13.26 17.84
C ILE A 5 47.70 13.54 18.08
N ASP A 6 48.33 12.76 18.95
CA ASP A 6 49.76 12.85 19.30
C ASP A 6 50.66 11.87 18.49
N ALA A 7 50.01 10.86 17.81
CA ALA A 7 50.72 10.04 16.83
C ALA A 7 51.08 10.86 15.59
N PRO A 8 52.11 10.48 14.80
CA PRO A 8 52.36 11.13 13.52
C PRO A 8 51.07 11.07 12.70
N SER A 9 50.47 12.24 12.50
CA SER A 9 49.14 12.42 11.92
C SER A 9 49.10 11.69 10.58
N PRO A 10 48.11 10.82 10.33
CA PRO A 10 47.92 10.33 8.97
C PRO A 10 47.80 11.55 8.06
N GLU A 11 48.48 11.52 6.90
CA GLU A 11 48.41 12.61 5.93
C GLU A 11 46.93 12.79 5.49
N GLY A 12 46.14 13.52 6.28
CA GLY A 12 44.75 13.78 6.00
C GLY A 12 43.83 13.82 7.24
N ARG A 13 42.60 14.19 7.03
CA ARG A 13 41.56 14.39 8.01
C ARG A 13 40.88 13.08 8.40
N ILE A 14 40.46 12.96 9.65
CA ILE A 14 39.61 11.89 10.15
C ILE A 14 38.17 12.38 10.14
N LEU A 15 37.26 11.66 9.49
CA LEU A 15 35.81 11.88 9.52
C LEU A 15 35.16 10.90 10.49
N LEU A 16 34.51 11.40 11.53
CA LEU A 16 33.69 10.63 12.48
C LEU A 16 32.22 10.81 12.12
N ILE A 17 31.58 9.77 11.61
CA ILE A 17 30.19 9.81 11.18
C ILE A 17 29.31 9.41 12.34
N GLU A 18 28.39 10.28 12.68
CA GLU A 18 27.47 10.14 13.79
C GLU A 18 26.01 10.12 13.30
N PRO A 19 25.14 9.27 13.85
CA PRO A 19 23.76 9.14 13.38
C PRO A 19 22.88 10.35 13.75
N ARG A 20 23.34 11.20 14.68
CA ARG A 20 22.53 12.30 15.22
C ARG A 20 23.33 13.58 15.42
N ARG A 21 22.70 14.73 15.16
CA ARG A 21 23.33 16.07 15.36
C ARG A 21 23.88 16.28 16.77
N LEU A 22 23.14 15.85 17.80
CA LEU A 22 23.57 15.97 19.19
C LEU A 22 24.79 15.10 19.48
N ALA A 23 24.80 13.87 18.91
CA ALA A 23 25.93 12.97 19.06
C ALA A 23 27.19 13.57 18.41
N ALA A 24 27.11 14.08 17.17
CA ALA A 24 28.23 14.72 16.49
C ALA A 24 28.80 15.93 17.29
N LYS A 25 27.94 16.80 17.82
CA LYS A 25 28.37 17.93 18.65
C LYS A 25 28.98 17.48 19.99
N ALA A 26 28.37 16.49 20.65
CA ALA A 26 28.86 15.96 21.92
C ALA A 26 30.21 15.25 21.74
N ALA A 27 30.35 14.43 20.68
CA ALA A 27 31.61 13.76 20.33
C ALA A 27 32.72 14.78 20.06
N ALA A 28 32.46 15.79 19.22
CA ALA A 28 33.44 16.87 18.95
C ALA A 28 33.80 17.64 20.22
N THR A 29 32.82 17.98 21.08
CA THR A 29 33.07 18.71 22.32
C THR A 29 33.94 17.89 23.27
N ARG A 30 33.61 16.61 23.44
CA ARG A 30 34.33 15.69 24.34
C ARG A 30 35.78 15.47 23.86
N LEU A 31 35.95 15.25 22.56
CA LEU A 31 37.29 15.09 21.95
C LEU A 31 38.12 16.37 22.08
N ALA A 32 37.55 17.56 21.84
CA ALA A 32 38.22 18.83 22.01
C ALA A 32 38.62 19.07 23.45
N GLN A 33 37.73 18.79 24.42
CA GLN A 33 38.02 18.86 25.85
C GLN A 33 39.15 17.92 26.28
N SER A 34 39.20 16.70 25.76
CA SER A 34 40.25 15.73 26.12
C SER A 34 41.66 16.18 25.71
N ILE A 35 41.76 17.06 24.71
CA ILE A 35 43.04 17.65 24.25
C ILE A 35 43.25 19.11 24.75
N GLY A 36 42.35 19.60 25.61
CA GLY A 36 42.45 20.95 26.19
C GLY A 36 42.21 22.07 25.17
N GLU A 37 41.48 21.83 24.06
CA GLU A 37 41.24 22.84 23.03
C GLU A 37 39.74 23.16 22.87
N PRO A 38 39.40 24.37 22.41
CA PRO A 38 38.03 24.68 22.02
C PRO A 38 37.66 23.97 20.71
N VAL A 39 36.36 23.60 20.57
CA VAL A 39 35.81 23.03 19.34
C VAL A 39 35.95 24.03 18.18
N GLY A 40 36.35 23.51 17.01
CA GLY A 40 36.57 24.29 15.79
C GLY A 40 38.05 24.53 15.47
N LYS A 41 38.97 24.13 16.36
CA LYS A 41 40.43 24.04 16.07
C LYS A 41 40.77 22.66 15.49
N ARG A 42 41.60 21.84 16.14
CA ARG A 42 41.94 20.47 15.68
C ARG A 42 40.75 19.54 15.62
N VAL A 43 39.76 19.73 16.50
CA VAL A 43 38.51 18.99 16.51
C VAL A 43 37.36 19.90 16.14
N GLY A 44 36.59 19.54 15.13
CA GLY A 44 35.44 20.30 14.66
C GLY A 44 34.20 19.42 14.43
N TYR A 45 33.10 20.04 14.08
CA TYR A 45 31.92 19.33 13.62
C TYR A 45 31.22 20.00 12.45
N SER A 46 30.50 19.19 11.67
CA SER A 46 29.60 19.65 10.62
C SER A 46 28.26 18.91 10.74
N VAL A 47 27.20 19.66 10.97
CA VAL A 47 25.83 19.15 10.99
C VAL A 47 24.93 20.00 10.10
N ARG A 48 23.76 19.55 9.77
CA ARG A 48 22.84 20.32 8.90
C ARG A 48 22.64 21.73 9.48
N ASN A 49 22.93 22.76 8.68
CA ASN A 49 22.79 24.18 8.96
C ASN A 49 23.75 24.73 10.03
N GLU A 50 24.74 23.96 10.48
CA GLU A 50 25.70 24.44 11.47
C GLU A 50 27.04 23.72 11.31
N GLN A 51 28.12 24.50 11.28
CA GLN A 51 29.49 23.96 11.28
C GLN A 51 30.38 24.76 12.20
N LYS A 52 31.32 24.07 12.84
CA LYS A 52 32.34 24.67 13.64
C LYS A 52 33.66 23.96 13.39
N ARG A 53 34.39 24.41 12.36
CA ARG A 53 35.66 23.86 11.91
C ARG A 53 36.54 24.95 11.27
N SER A 54 37.82 24.68 11.17
CA SER A 54 38.82 25.52 10.50
C SER A 54 39.72 24.66 9.61
N ASP A 55 40.69 25.30 8.93
CA ASP A 55 41.68 24.59 8.13
C ASP A 55 42.59 23.69 8.98
N ALA A 56 42.73 24.01 10.27
CA ALA A 56 43.49 23.20 11.23
C ALA A 56 42.74 22.00 11.76
N THR A 57 41.48 21.77 11.31
CA THR A 57 40.64 20.67 11.80
C THR A 57 41.13 19.35 11.21
N SER A 58 41.70 18.50 12.04
CA SER A 58 42.14 17.13 11.72
C SER A 58 41.11 16.05 12.03
N ILE A 59 40.23 16.28 13.00
CA ILE A 59 39.09 15.40 13.30
C ILE A 59 37.80 16.18 13.12
N GLU A 60 36.94 15.71 12.25
CA GLU A 60 35.64 16.31 11.98
C GLU A 60 34.51 15.32 12.28
N ALA A 61 33.67 15.60 13.27
CA ALA A 61 32.44 14.87 13.51
C ALA A 61 31.33 15.36 12.56
N ILE A 62 30.77 14.48 11.79
CA ILE A 62 29.80 14.79 10.73
C ILE A 62 28.58 13.86 10.83
N THR A 63 27.38 14.36 10.49
CA THR A 63 26.20 13.49 10.44
C THR A 63 26.18 12.65 9.16
N ASP A 64 25.57 11.43 9.26
CA ASP A 64 25.45 10.47 8.18
C ASP A 64 24.91 11.06 6.87
N GLY A 65 23.80 11.77 6.89
CA GLY A 65 23.22 12.35 5.66
C GLY A 65 24.07 13.53 5.10
N LEU A 66 24.85 14.22 5.90
CA LEU A 66 25.79 15.24 5.39
C LEU A 66 27.04 14.58 4.78
N PHE A 67 27.49 13.48 5.37
CA PHE A 67 28.57 12.66 4.83
C PHE A 67 28.18 12.04 3.49
N LEU A 68 26.97 11.45 3.40
CA LEU A 68 26.46 10.88 2.14
C LEU A 68 26.49 11.92 1.01
N ARG A 69 26.03 13.13 1.25
CA ARG A 69 26.09 14.23 0.26
C ARG A 69 27.51 14.64 -0.10
N ARG A 70 28.43 14.68 0.89
CA ARG A 70 29.84 14.98 0.62
C ARG A 70 30.45 13.90 -0.29
N LEU A 71 30.18 12.64 -0.01
CA LEU A 71 30.63 11.49 -0.80
C LEU A 71 30.07 11.55 -2.24
N GLN A 72 28.79 11.86 -2.39
CA GLN A 72 28.17 12.02 -3.73
C GLN A 72 28.75 13.17 -4.53
N SER A 73 29.11 14.29 -3.87
CA SER A 73 29.67 15.44 -4.55
C SER A 73 31.18 15.31 -4.83
N GLN A 74 31.89 14.56 -4.00
CA GLN A 74 33.34 14.33 -4.07
C GLN A 74 33.64 12.87 -3.71
N PRO A 75 33.48 11.94 -4.65
CA PRO A 75 33.66 10.50 -4.39
C PRO A 75 35.07 10.11 -3.93
N ASP A 76 36.08 10.86 -4.35
CA ASP A 76 37.48 10.68 -3.98
C ASP A 76 37.83 11.20 -2.59
N LEU A 77 36.91 11.93 -1.91
CA LEU A 77 37.09 12.48 -0.56
C LEU A 77 38.47 13.12 -0.37
N PRO A 78 38.82 14.19 -1.10
CA PRO A 78 40.15 14.76 -1.05
C PRO A 78 40.51 15.22 0.34
N GLY A 79 41.79 14.91 0.77
CA GLY A 79 42.28 15.27 2.10
C GLY A 79 41.68 14.48 3.28
N VAL A 80 40.94 13.41 3.03
CA VAL A 80 40.44 12.49 4.04
C VAL A 80 41.31 11.23 4.05
N ALA A 81 41.79 10.83 5.23
CA ALA A 81 42.59 9.62 5.41
C ALA A 81 41.79 8.48 6.06
N ILE A 82 40.88 8.80 6.97
CA ILE A 82 40.13 7.80 7.72
C ILE A 82 38.64 8.20 7.80
N VAL A 83 37.76 7.25 7.56
CA VAL A 83 36.31 7.37 7.78
C VAL A 83 35.89 6.39 8.88
N ILE A 84 35.24 6.90 9.91
CA ILE A 84 34.78 6.14 11.07
C ILE A 84 33.27 6.26 11.14
N PHE A 85 32.55 5.15 11.07
CA PHE A 85 31.12 5.10 11.36
C PHE A 85 30.92 4.72 12.81
N ASP A 86 30.34 5.61 13.60
CA ASP A 86 29.97 5.31 14.99
C ASP A 86 28.50 4.91 15.10
N GLU A 87 28.15 4.14 16.14
CA GLU A 87 26.81 3.60 16.41
C GLU A 87 26.19 2.91 15.19
N PHE A 88 27.00 2.24 14.38
CA PHE A 88 26.57 1.65 13.10
C PHE A 88 25.46 0.61 13.26
N HIS A 89 25.28 0.04 14.43
CA HIS A 89 24.16 -0.86 14.77
C HIS A 89 22.77 -0.21 14.70
N GLU A 90 22.66 1.12 14.67
CA GLU A 90 21.37 1.80 14.43
C GLU A 90 20.84 1.53 13.01
N ARG A 91 21.67 1.04 12.07
CA ARG A 91 21.33 0.65 10.72
C ARG A 91 20.43 1.67 10.02
N ARG A 92 20.84 2.93 10.07
CA ARG A 92 20.12 4.04 9.46
C ARG A 92 20.30 4.04 7.94
N ARG A 93 19.28 4.51 7.22
CA ARG A 93 19.27 4.63 5.76
C ARG A 93 20.54 5.29 5.22
N ASP A 94 20.83 6.51 5.70
CA ASP A 94 21.95 7.31 5.20
C ASP A 94 23.29 6.65 5.49
N SER A 95 23.44 5.99 6.65
CA SER A 95 24.66 5.27 7.01
C SER A 95 24.87 4.02 6.14
N ASP A 96 23.81 3.22 5.90
CA ASP A 96 23.91 2.02 5.07
C ASP A 96 24.20 2.37 3.60
N VAL A 97 23.53 3.40 3.04
CA VAL A 97 23.80 3.91 1.69
C VAL A 97 25.22 4.46 1.58
N ALA A 98 25.63 5.31 2.53
CA ALA A 98 26.96 5.90 2.53
C ALA A 98 28.07 4.84 2.62
N LEU A 99 27.87 3.79 3.40
CA LEU A 99 28.82 2.68 3.49
C LEU A 99 28.92 1.92 2.16
N ALA A 100 27.79 1.60 1.52
CA ALA A 100 27.79 0.89 0.24
C ALA A 100 28.52 1.70 -0.86
N LEU A 101 28.22 2.99 -0.99
CA LEU A 101 28.87 3.89 -1.93
C LEU A 101 30.37 4.09 -1.59
N LEU A 102 30.71 4.22 -0.31
CA LEU A 102 32.09 4.38 0.13
C LEU A 102 32.94 3.13 -0.17
N ARG A 103 32.36 1.93 -0.05
CA ARG A 103 33.06 0.68 -0.41
C ARG A 103 33.42 0.66 -1.89
N GLU A 104 32.50 1.06 -2.76
CA GLU A 104 32.76 1.18 -4.20
C GLU A 104 33.81 2.29 -4.49
N ALA A 105 33.67 3.48 -3.88
CA ALA A 105 34.64 4.59 -4.04
C ALA A 105 36.02 4.19 -3.54
N ARG A 106 36.15 3.44 -2.44
CA ARG A 106 37.43 2.92 -1.97
C ARG A 106 38.05 1.96 -2.96
N GLN A 107 37.28 1.05 -3.50
CA GLN A 107 37.77 0.05 -4.45
C GLN A 107 38.27 0.71 -5.75
N LEU A 108 37.56 1.71 -6.26
CA LEU A 108 37.81 2.30 -7.56
C LEU A 108 38.74 3.53 -7.53
N LEU A 109 38.62 4.35 -6.48
CA LEU A 109 39.24 5.67 -6.43
C LEU A 109 40.25 5.83 -5.28
N ARG A 110 39.98 5.23 -4.11
CA ARG A 110 40.72 5.49 -2.88
C ARG A 110 41.04 4.20 -2.10
N PRO A 111 41.86 3.28 -2.65
CA PRO A 111 42.27 2.06 -1.95
C PRO A 111 43.06 2.33 -0.67
N ASP A 112 43.65 3.51 -0.53
CA ASP A 112 44.40 3.99 0.62
C ASP A 112 43.51 4.40 1.81
N LEU A 113 42.23 4.76 1.54
CA LEU A 113 41.31 5.29 2.54
C LEU A 113 40.98 4.23 3.59
N LYS A 114 41.26 4.52 4.84
CA LYS A 114 40.95 3.60 5.95
C LYS A 114 39.51 3.73 6.38
N LEU A 115 38.87 2.59 6.65
CA LEU A 115 37.48 2.50 7.10
C LEU A 115 37.43 1.79 8.45
N LEU A 116 36.73 2.38 9.42
CA LEU A 116 36.45 1.80 10.72
C LEU A 116 34.95 1.80 10.99
N LEU A 117 34.38 0.65 11.35
CA LEU A 117 32.99 0.54 11.81
C LEU A 117 32.98 0.30 13.33
N MET A 118 32.30 1.17 14.08
CA MET A 118 32.14 1.03 15.51
C MET A 118 30.69 0.69 15.85
N SER A 119 30.52 -0.32 16.71
CA SER A 119 29.21 -0.84 17.05
C SER A 119 29.22 -1.49 18.43
N ALA A 120 28.08 -1.37 19.13
CA ALA A 120 27.90 -1.99 20.44
C ALA A 120 27.39 -3.45 20.35
N THR A 121 26.75 -3.84 19.24
CA THR A 121 25.95 -5.11 19.18
C THR A 121 26.02 -5.85 17.84
N LEU A 122 26.92 -5.46 16.90
CA LEU A 122 27.01 -6.15 15.64
C LEU A 122 27.66 -7.54 15.80
N GLN A 123 27.13 -8.51 15.07
CA GLN A 123 27.76 -9.82 14.95
C GLN A 123 29.07 -9.66 14.16
N LEU A 124 30.17 -9.52 14.87
CA LEU A 124 31.51 -9.29 14.29
C LEU A 124 31.87 -10.34 13.24
N GLU A 125 31.48 -11.59 13.44
CA GLU A 125 31.76 -12.71 12.52
C GLU A 125 31.08 -12.51 11.16
N SER A 126 29.82 -12.10 11.12
CA SER A 126 29.09 -11.88 9.87
C SER A 126 29.55 -10.62 9.14
N LEU A 127 30.01 -9.60 9.88
CA LEU A 127 30.59 -8.39 9.31
C LEU A 127 32.00 -8.62 8.78
N SER A 128 32.87 -9.26 9.54
CA SER A 128 34.24 -9.52 9.11
C SER A 128 34.30 -10.38 7.84
N ALA A 129 33.37 -11.32 7.69
CA ALA A 129 33.22 -12.13 6.48
C ALA A 129 32.92 -11.29 5.21
N GLN A 130 32.32 -10.12 5.36
CA GLN A 130 31.99 -9.21 4.24
C GLN A 130 33.10 -8.19 3.93
N PHE A 131 34.10 -8.07 4.82
CA PHE A 131 35.24 -7.18 4.67
C PHE A 131 36.51 -8.02 4.70
N GLU A 132 36.96 -8.50 3.52
CA GLU A 132 38.18 -9.29 3.38
C GLU A 132 39.38 -8.60 4.03
N GLY A 133 40.07 -9.30 4.96
CA GLY A 133 41.26 -8.79 5.63
C GLY A 133 40.97 -7.71 6.71
N ALA A 134 39.74 -7.53 7.15
CA ALA A 134 39.43 -6.59 8.23
C ALA A 134 39.80 -7.16 9.59
N ASP A 135 40.56 -6.38 10.37
CA ASP A 135 40.84 -6.69 11.76
C ASP A 135 39.63 -6.38 12.65
N THR A 136 39.36 -7.23 13.60
CA THR A 136 38.32 -7.02 14.60
C THR A 136 38.94 -6.71 15.97
N LEU A 137 38.48 -5.59 16.54
CA LEU A 137 38.90 -5.17 17.88
C LEU A 137 37.68 -5.18 18.81
N THR A 138 37.73 -5.97 19.86
CA THR A 138 36.67 -6.02 20.87
C THR A 138 37.17 -5.39 22.16
N SER A 139 36.50 -4.32 22.59
CA SER A 139 36.74 -3.71 23.89
C SER A 139 35.75 -4.26 24.89
N GLN A 140 36.25 -5.01 25.87
CA GLN A 140 35.47 -5.36 27.05
C GLN A 140 35.43 -4.16 27.98
N GLY A 141 34.46 -3.25 27.78
CA GLY A 141 34.23 -2.13 28.67
C GLY A 141 34.01 -2.61 30.12
N ARG A 142 34.43 -1.82 31.11
CA ARG A 142 34.11 -2.09 32.52
C ARG A 142 32.62 -1.83 32.77
N ALA A 143 31.77 -2.81 32.46
CA ALA A 143 30.37 -2.81 32.84
C ALA A 143 30.19 -3.52 34.20
N PHE A 144 29.43 -2.90 35.10
CA PHE A 144 29.02 -3.57 36.30
C PHE A 144 27.92 -4.59 36.00
N PRO A 145 27.77 -5.65 36.85
CA PRO A 145 26.72 -6.62 36.67
C PRO A 145 25.33 -5.99 36.79
N VAL A 146 24.43 -6.42 35.90
CA VAL A 146 23.02 -6.00 35.89
C VAL A 146 22.14 -7.22 36.06
N GLU A 147 21.41 -7.27 37.17
CA GLU A 147 20.40 -8.28 37.42
C GLU A 147 19.21 -8.04 36.49
N THR A 148 18.76 -9.08 35.79
CA THR A 148 17.60 -8.96 34.91
C THR A 148 16.42 -9.74 35.50
N ARG A 149 15.28 -9.06 35.65
CA ARG A 149 14.03 -9.65 36.12
C ARG A 149 12.95 -9.49 35.04
N HIS A 150 12.03 -10.45 34.95
CA HIS A 150 10.86 -10.39 34.08
C HIS A 150 9.60 -10.15 34.91
N SER A 151 8.82 -9.15 34.55
CA SER A 151 7.55 -8.83 35.19
C SER A 151 6.49 -8.67 34.11
N PRO A 152 5.85 -9.76 33.64
CA PRO A 152 4.83 -9.67 32.62
C PRO A 152 3.58 -8.94 33.11
N ALA A 153 2.84 -8.34 32.17
CA ALA A 153 1.57 -7.68 32.47
C ALA A 153 0.55 -8.67 33.04
N ARG A 154 -0.26 -8.23 33.99
CA ARG A 154 -1.43 -8.96 34.45
C ARG A 154 -2.53 -8.94 33.40
N HIS A 155 -3.54 -9.81 33.56
CA HIS A 155 -4.64 -9.83 32.60
C HIS A 155 -5.31 -8.45 32.43
N GLN A 156 -5.38 -7.95 31.20
CA GLN A 156 -5.91 -6.63 30.82
C GLN A 156 -5.22 -5.42 31.50
N GLU A 157 -4.03 -5.59 32.05
CA GLU A 157 -3.26 -4.48 32.64
C GLU A 157 -2.77 -3.53 31.54
N ARG A 158 -3.11 -2.24 31.66
CA ARG A 158 -2.61 -1.21 30.74
C ARG A 158 -1.15 -0.91 31.01
N LEU A 159 -0.39 -0.55 29.99
CA LEU A 159 1.06 -0.29 30.07
C LEU A 159 1.40 0.71 31.18
N GLU A 160 0.68 1.81 31.26
CA GLU A 160 0.93 2.86 32.27
C GLU A 160 0.68 2.38 33.70
N THR A 161 -0.25 1.45 33.92
CA THR A 161 -0.52 0.84 35.23
C THR A 161 0.55 -0.19 35.57
N HIS A 162 0.98 -0.95 34.60
CA HIS A 162 2.07 -1.92 34.74
C HIS A 162 3.39 -1.24 35.10
N VAL A 163 3.76 -0.19 34.38
CA VAL A 163 4.94 0.63 34.67
C VAL A 163 4.88 1.20 36.10
N LEU A 164 3.73 1.75 36.48
CA LEU A 164 3.54 2.28 37.82
C LEU A 164 3.79 1.23 38.91
N ARG A 165 3.15 0.06 38.79
CA ARG A 165 3.30 -1.03 39.75
C ARG A 165 4.77 -1.45 39.91
N VAL A 166 5.48 -1.63 38.83
CA VAL A 166 6.90 -2.05 38.87
C VAL A 166 7.77 -0.95 39.46
N ILE A 167 7.52 0.32 39.14
CA ILE A 167 8.29 1.44 39.72
C ILE A 167 8.05 1.54 41.23
N GLU A 168 6.81 1.38 41.70
CA GLU A 168 6.53 1.42 43.14
C GLU A 168 7.20 0.27 43.92
N GLU A 169 7.24 -0.93 43.32
CA GLU A 169 7.92 -2.09 43.92
C GLU A 169 9.44 -1.87 43.98
N GLU A 170 10.04 -1.50 42.88
CA GLU A 170 11.51 -1.37 42.75
C GLU A 170 12.10 -0.11 43.42
N VAL A 171 11.36 1.00 43.44
CA VAL A 171 11.81 2.23 44.13
C VAL A 171 11.92 2.01 45.63
N ARG A 172 11.00 1.27 46.25
CA ARG A 172 11.10 0.92 47.69
C ARG A 172 12.39 0.13 47.96
N GLU A 173 12.68 -0.88 47.12
CA GLU A 173 13.89 -1.67 47.25
C GLU A 173 15.16 -0.84 47.06
N LEU A 174 15.14 0.18 46.16
CA LEU A 174 16.26 1.10 45.98
C LEU A 174 16.46 2.04 47.15
N GLU A 175 15.38 2.48 47.82
CA GLU A 175 15.43 3.32 49.00
C GLU A 175 15.95 2.53 50.21
N ASP A 176 15.44 1.31 50.43
CA ASP A 176 15.83 0.41 51.54
C ASP A 176 17.32 0.02 51.46
N ASN A 177 17.87 -0.13 50.25
CA ASN A 177 19.28 -0.53 50.05
C ASN A 177 20.25 0.66 49.93
N ARG A 178 19.78 1.90 50.08
CA ARG A 178 20.63 3.09 49.92
C ARG A 178 21.44 3.38 51.20
N HIS A 179 22.75 3.50 51.06
CA HIS A 179 23.63 3.89 52.16
C HIS A 179 23.72 5.43 52.32
N ALA A 180 23.87 5.86 53.56
CA ALA A 180 24.03 7.27 53.84
C ALA A 180 25.28 7.86 53.12
N GLY A 181 25.07 8.95 52.37
CA GLY A 181 26.13 9.60 51.60
C GLY A 181 26.20 9.17 50.11
N GLU A 182 25.46 8.16 49.69
CA GLU A 182 25.38 7.79 48.24
C GLU A 182 24.58 8.81 47.45
N ALA A 183 25.02 9.02 46.20
CA ALA A 183 24.29 9.86 45.24
C ALA A 183 22.86 9.33 45.02
N PRO A 184 21.88 10.23 44.80
CA PRO A 184 20.51 9.81 44.49
C PRO A 184 20.43 8.87 43.26
N PRO A 185 19.77 7.69 43.37
CA PRO A 185 19.68 6.72 42.28
C PRO A 185 18.77 7.23 41.15
N GLY A 186 19.11 6.84 39.92
CA GLY A 186 18.30 7.09 38.76
C GLY A 186 17.55 5.84 38.30
N VAL A 187 16.29 6.02 37.96
CA VAL A 187 15.44 5.04 37.28
C VAL A 187 15.24 5.50 35.83
N LEU A 188 15.53 4.65 34.86
CA LEU A 188 15.29 4.92 33.42
C LEU A 188 14.21 4.00 32.91
N VAL A 189 13.12 4.57 32.41
CA VAL A 189 11.97 3.85 31.90
C VAL A 189 11.90 3.99 30.39
N PHE A 190 12.03 2.91 29.65
CA PHE A 190 11.89 2.89 28.20
C PHE A 190 10.45 2.68 27.77
N LEU A 191 9.90 3.62 26.99
CA LEU A 191 8.54 3.65 26.48
C LEU A 191 8.52 3.89 24.96
N PRO A 192 7.53 3.36 24.23
CA PRO A 192 7.55 3.43 22.77
C PRO A 192 7.32 4.83 22.21
N GLY A 193 6.70 5.73 22.95
CA GLY A 193 6.42 7.08 22.43
C GLY A 193 5.97 8.10 23.45
N VAL A 194 5.84 9.35 22.98
CA VAL A 194 5.50 10.51 23.80
C VAL A 194 4.15 10.38 24.49
N ARG A 195 3.16 9.73 23.83
CA ARG A 195 1.83 9.53 24.43
C ARG A 195 1.88 8.60 25.64
N GLU A 196 2.66 7.53 25.52
CA GLU A 196 2.87 6.59 26.62
C GLU A 196 3.68 7.23 27.76
N ILE A 197 4.70 8.03 27.41
CA ILE A 197 5.45 8.84 28.37
C ILE A 197 4.51 9.75 29.17
N GLU A 198 3.65 10.49 28.49
CA GLU A 198 2.77 11.45 29.15
C GLU A 198 1.73 10.77 30.07
N ARG A 199 1.15 9.62 29.62
CA ARG A 199 0.24 8.83 30.45
C ARG A 199 0.93 8.26 31.69
N CYS A 200 2.17 7.75 31.53
CA CYS A 200 2.95 7.27 32.66
C CYS A 200 3.33 8.43 33.60
N ARG A 201 3.76 9.57 33.04
CA ARG A 201 4.11 10.78 33.81
C ARG A 201 2.94 11.24 34.68
N GLN A 202 1.75 11.34 34.09
CA GLN A 202 0.54 11.72 34.82
C GLN A 202 0.27 10.77 35.97
N LYS A 203 0.23 9.45 35.73
CA LYS A 203 -0.02 8.45 36.76
C LYS A 203 1.03 8.48 37.88
N LEU A 204 2.32 8.59 37.54
CA LEU A 204 3.40 8.63 38.52
C LEU A 204 3.35 9.90 39.35
N SER A 205 2.94 11.04 38.81
CA SER A 205 2.81 12.30 39.55
C SER A 205 1.68 12.29 40.60
N GLU A 206 0.70 11.39 40.46
CA GLU A 206 -0.42 11.23 41.41
C GLU A 206 -0.04 10.38 42.63
N VAL A 207 1.11 9.69 42.61
CA VAL A 207 1.53 8.74 43.67
C VAL A 207 2.23 9.48 44.81
N PRO A 208 1.68 9.44 46.02
CA PRO A 208 2.25 10.16 47.16
C PRO A 208 3.69 9.75 47.48
N ASN A 209 4.04 8.49 47.41
CA ASN A 209 5.36 7.94 47.72
C ASN A 209 6.45 8.38 46.73
N LEU A 210 6.08 8.83 45.52
CA LEU A 210 7.02 9.28 44.51
C LEU A 210 7.20 10.81 44.48
N ARG A 211 6.56 11.57 45.37
CA ARG A 211 6.68 13.06 45.45
C ARG A 211 8.09 13.53 45.75
N HIS A 212 8.90 12.71 46.38
CA HIS A 212 10.30 13.00 46.68
C HIS A 212 11.26 12.59 45.57
N TRP A 213 10.75 12.04 44.47
CA TRP A 213 11.50 11.67 43.26
C TRP A 213 11.32 12.73 42.19
N GLN A 214 12.44 13.11 41.56
CA GLN A 214 12.40 14.03 40.42
C GLN A 214 11.90 13.27 39.18
N LEU A 215 10.72 13.66 38.65
CA LEU A 215 10.13 13.02 37.46
C LEU A 215 10.46 13.84 36.22
N LEU A 216 11.20 13.24 35.29
CA LEU A 216 11.71 13.85 34.06
C LEU A 216 11.25 13.05 32.83
N THR A 217 11.19 13.72 31.70
CA THR A 217 10.90 13.08 30.40
C THR A 217 12.08 13.30 29.45
N LEU A 218 12.36 12.31 28.57
CA LEU A 218 13.43 12.38 27.59
C LEU A 218 13.00 11.79 26.25
N HIS A 219 12.72 12.67 25.31
CA HIS A 219 12.34 12.29 23.94
C HIS A 219 12.75 13.37 22.94
N GLY A 220 12.84 12.99 21.66
CA GLY A 220 13.35 13.87 20.61
C GLY A 220 12.48 15.10 20.27
N GLN A 221 11.31 15.28 20.88
CA GLN A 221 10.45 16.46 20.69
C GLN A 221 10.70 17.54 21.75
N LEU A 222 11.49 17.26 22.78
CA LEU A 222 11.84 18.23 23.79
C LEU A 222 12.86 19.26 23.26
N SER A 223 12.84 20.47 23.80
CA SER A 223 13.91 21.46 23.58
C SER A 223 15.24 20.94 24.07
N LEU A 224 16.34 21.43 23.49
CA LEU A 224 17.70 21.06 23.92
C LEU A 224 17.93 21.33 25.40
N LYS A 225 17.35 22.40 25.95
CA LYS A 225 17.42 22.75 27.38
C LYS A 225 16.80 21.66 28.26
N LEU A 226 15.58 21.22 27.93
CA LEU A 226 14.90 20.17 28.69
C LEU A 226 15.58 18.79 28.52
N GLN A 227 16.11 18.49 27.33
CA GLN A 227 16.95 17.30 27.16
C GLN A 227 18.21 17.37 28.01
N SER A 228 18.91 18.52 28.06
CA SER A 228 20.10 18.72 28.89
C SER A 228 19.77 18.59 30.37
N GLU A 229 18.63 19.11 30.82
CA GLU A 229 18.15 18.95 32.20
C GLU A 229 17.92 17.47 32.55
N ALA A 230 17.29 16.71 31.68
CA ALA A 230 17.07 15.26 31.89
C ALA A 230 18.38 14.46 31.92
N LEU A 231 19.42 14.93 31.22
CA LEU A 231 20.75 14.31 31.22
C LEU A 231 21.62 14.69 32.42
N SER A 232 21.36 15.84 33.08
CA SER A 232 22.14 16.33 34.20
C SER A 232 22.04 15.40 35.42
N PRO A 233 23.05 15.30 36.29
CA PRO A 233 22.97 14.52 37.52
C PRO A 233 21.80 14.95 38.41
N CYS A 234 21.26 14.00 39.18
CA CYS A 234 20.18 14.29 40.13
C CYS A 234 20.65 15.19 41.26
N ASP A 235 19.90 16.24 41.56
CA ASP A 235 20.16 17.11 42.69
C ASP A 235 19.95 16.35 44.02
N LYS A 236 20.84 16.55 44.99
CA LYS A 236 20.84 15.90 46.31
C LYS A 236 19.57 16.15 47.13
N ARG A 237 18.78 17.17 46.80
CA ARG A 237 17.49 17.46 47.42
C ARG A 237 16.41 16.40 47.14
N TRP A 238 16.59 15.59 46.07
CA TRP A 238 15.69 14.54 45.71
C TRP A 238 16.15 13.18 46.22
N HIS A 239 15.25 12.30 46.55
CA HIS A 239 15.54 10.91 46.90
C HIS A 239 16.15 10.13 45.73
N GLY A 240 15.74 10.47 44.53
CA GLY A 240 16.22 9.94 43.28
C GLY A 240 15.56 10.63 42.10
N ARG A 241 15.83 10.15 40.89
CA ARG A 241 15.16 10.65 39.70
C ARG A 241 14.54 9.49 38.87
N ILE A 242 13.38 9.73 38.25
CA ILE A 242 12.74 8.85 37.31
C ILE A 242 12.73 9.55 35.96
N VAL A 243 13.39 8.97 34.96
CA VAL A 243 13.46 9.49 33.60
C VAL A 243 12.63 8.58 32.67
N LEU A 244 11.51 9.10 32.16
CA LEU A 244 10.68 8.41 31.18
C LEU A 244 11.22 8.74 29.79
N ALA A 245 11.73 7.74 29.04
CA ALA A 245 12.44 7.98 27.81
C ALA A 245 11.91 7.11 26.64
N THR A 246 12.08 7.62 25.43
CA THR A 246 12.01 6.79 24.22
C THR A 246 13.38 6.16 23.93
N SER A 247 13.51 5.44 22.81
CA SER A 247 14.79 4.89 22.32
C SER A 247 15.93 5.91 22.17
N ILE A 248 15.67 7.21 22.33
CA ILE A 248 16.74 8.23 22.36
C ILE A 248 17.76 8.00 23.47
N ALA A 249 17.36 7.39 24.59
CA ALA A 249 18.21 7.06 25.72
C ALA A 249 18.95 5.71 25.56
N GLU A 250 18.75 5.00 24.43
CA GLU A 250 19.30 3.66 24.19
C GLU A 250 20.78 3.70 23.77
N SER A 251 21.18 4.64 22.91
CA SER A 251 22.55 4.73 22.38
C SER A 251 23.24 6.05 22.82
N SER A 252 23.40 6.97 22.01
CA SER A 252 24.25 8.17 21.97
C SER A 252 24.25 9.12 23.18
N LEU A 253 23.42 8.90 24.22
CA LEU A 253 23.33 9.80 25.39
C LEU A 253 23.79 9.13 26.68
N THR A 254 24.59 9.85 27.50
CA THR A 254 25.03 9.36 28.81
C THR A 254 24.13 9.90 29.89
N LEU A 255 23.46 9.01 30.62
CA LEU A 255 22.68 9.32 31.82
C LEU A 255 23.45 8.79 33.02
N ASP A 256 23.90 9.73 33.91
CA ASP A 256 24.67 9.36 35.08
C ASP A 256 23.76 8.85 36.22
N GLY A 257 24.26 7.95 37.05
CA GLY A 257 23.60 7.46 38.24
C GLY A 257 22.41 6.54 38.05
N ILE A 258 22.21 5.98 36.84
CA ILE A 258 21.13 5.00 36.58
C ILE A 258 21.46 3.69 37.30
N ARG A 259 20.56 3.26 38.21
CA ARG A 259 20.62 2.00 38.94
C ARG A 259 19.55 1.00 38.52
N LEU A 260 18.44 1.51 38.02
CA LEU A 260 17.30 0.73 37.59
C LEU A 260 16.90 1.07 36.14
N VAL A 261 16.71 0.08 35.34
CA VAL A 261 16.06 0.20 34.03
C VAL A 261 14.74 -0.54 34.06
N VAL A 262 13.66 0.10 33.65
CA VAL A 262 12.35 -0.53 33.40
C VAL A 262 12.10 -0.46 31.90
N ASP A 263 12.04 -1.61 31.24
CA ASP A 263 11.89 -1.68 29.78
C ASP A 263 10.52 -2.22 29.41
N ALA A 264 9.71 -1.39 28.72
CA ALA A 264 8.42 -1.80 28.18
C ALA A 264 8.55 -2.83 27.04
N GLY A 265 9.76 -3.03 26.49
CA GLY A 265 10.01 -3.99 25.42
C GLY A 265 9.38 -3.61 24.09
N LEU A 266 9.12 -2.34 23.88
CA LEU A 266 8.46 -1.83 22.68
C LEU A 266 9.33 -0.76 21.99
N ASN A 267 9.33 -0.79 20.65
CA ASN A 267 9.93 0.24 19.81
C ASN A 267 8.88 0.86 18.88
N ARG A 268 9.16 2.06 18.38
CA ARG A 268 8.42 2.67 17.27
C ARG A 268 9.30 2.75 16.03
N HIS A 269 8.83 2.08 14.99
CA HIS A 269 9.49 2.11 13.68
C HIS A 269 8.63 2.83 12.65
N THR A 270 9.29 3.54 11.76
CA THR A 270 8.66 4.01 10.53
C THR A 270 8.39 2.81 9.64
N ARG A 271 7.20 2.75 9.04
CA ARG A 271 6.83 1.77 8.02
C ARG A 271 6.22 2.51 6.84
N PHE A 272 6.81 2.31 5.68
CA PHE A 272 6.29 2.81 4.41
C PHE A 272 5.31 1.79 3.83
N ASP A 273 4.20 2.28 3.32
CA ASP A 273 3.20 1.50 2.59
C ASP A 273 3.27 1.89 1.10
N PRO A 274 3.85 1.04 0.23
CA PRO A 274 4.00 1.35 -1.19
C PRO A 274 2.68 1.64 -1.89
N GLY A 275 1.61 0.90 -1.54
CA GLY A 275 0.30 1.05 -2.16
C GLY A 275 -0.37 2.39 -1.90
N THR A 276 0.05 3.11 -0.87
CA THR A 276 -0.52 4.41 -0.51
C THR A 276 0.48 5.56 -0.54
N GLY A 277 1.78 5.27 -0.68
CA GLY A 277 2.85 6.27 -0.58
C GLY A 277 2.94 6.92 0.81
N MET A 278 2.41 6.28 1.84
CA MET A 278 2.35 6.82 3.19
C MET A 278 3.38 6.18 4.11
N GLU A 279 4.02 7.02 4.92
CA GLU A 279 4.75 6.54 6.08
C GLU A 279 3.85 6.54 7.33
N GLY A 280 3.95 5.49 8.12
CA GLY A 280 3.27 5.36 9.40
C GLY A 280 4.23 4.91 10.48
N LEU A 281 3.97 5.31 11.73
CA LEU A 281 4.68 4.82 12.90
C LEU A 281 3.95 3.57 13.44
N VAL A 282 4.62 2.42 13.40
CA VAL A 282 4.13 1.17 13.98
C VAL A 282 4.86 0.88 15.28
N THR A 283 4.10 0.43 16.29
CA THR A 283 4.69 -0.06 17.56
C THR A 283 4.96 -1.54 17.39
N VAL A 284 6.19 -1.95 17.61
CA VAL A 284 6.67 -3.32 17.47
C VAL A 284 7.40 -3.76 18.74
N PRO A 285 7.53 -5.06 19.02
CA PRO A 285 8.45 -5.55 20.04
C PRO A 285 9.88 -5.07 19.76
N ALA A 286 10.57 -4.59 20.77
CA ALA A 286 12.00 -4.27 20.68
C ALA A 286 12.80 -5.56 20.44
N SER A 287 13.90 -5.49 19.67
CA SER A 287 14.81 -6.61 19.46
C SER A 287 15.55 -6.98 20.74
N VAL A 288 16.13 -8.18 20.77
CA VAL A 288 17.00 -8.63 21.88
C VAL A 288 18.17 -7.66 22.02
N ALA A 289 18.81 -7.28 20.91
CA ALA A 289 19.93 -6.35 20.93
C ALA A 289 19.54 -4.98 21.53
N SER A 290 18.39 -4.42 21.16
CA SER A 290 17.86 -3.18 21.74
C SER A 290 17.58 -3.33 23.24
N ALA A 291 16.93 -4.44 23.64
CA ALA A 291 16.66 -4.71 25.05
C ALA A 291 17.96 -4.86 25.89
N ASP A 292 18.99 -5.49 25.35
CA ASP A 292 20.30 -5.62 26.02
C ASP A 292 21.04 -4.28 26.12
N GLN A 293 20.99 -3.43 25.11
CA GLN A 293 21.54 -2.07 25.20
C GLN A 293 20.84 -1.24 26.27
N ARG A 294 19.51 -1.31 26.36
CA ARG A 294 18.72 -0.65 27.41
C ARG A 294 19.12 -1.15 28.79
N ARG A 295 19.23 -2.48 28.96
CA ARG A 295 19.71 -3.12 30.18
C ARG A 295 21.07 -2.58 30.59
N GLY A 296 22.01 -2.48 29.65
CA GLY A 296 23.36 -1.98 29.88
C GLY A 296 23.42 -0.55 30.47
N ARG A 297 22.35 0.23 30.36
CA ARG A 297 22.29 1.56 30.96
C ARG A 297 22.33 1.52 32.48
N ALA A 298 21.83 0.46 33.13
CA ALA A 298 21.87 0.31 34.57
C ALA A 298 23.27 -0.04 35.14
N GLY A 299 24.14 -0.68 34.30
CA GLY A 299 25.47 -1.17 34.71
C GLY A 299 26.65 -0.26 34.36
N ARG A 300 26.45 1.01 34.00
CA ARG A 300 27.55 1.86 33.52
C ARG A 300 28.49 2.36 34.64
N GLN A 301 27.96 2.71 35.79
CA GLN A 301 28.73 3.33 36.88
C GLN A 301 28.76 2.48 38.15
N ALA A 302 27.85 1.55 38.32
CA ALA A 302 27.77 0.62 39.43
C ALA A 302 26.83 -0.53 39.10
N PRO A 303 26.78 -1.61 39.94
CA PRO A 303 25.81 -2.68 39.80
C PRO A 303 24.38 -2.12 39.75
N GLY A 304 23.57 -2.69 38.89
CA GLY A 304 22.21 -2.23 38.66
C GLY A 304 21.23 -3.36 38.37
N ARG A 305 20.00 -2.96 38.12
CA ARG A 305 18.90 -3.90 37.78
C ARG A 305 18.15 -3.46 36.55
N CYS A 306 17.65 -4.45 35.78
CA CYS A 306 16.76 -4.24 34.66
C CYS A 306 15.49 -5.07 34.85
N VAL A 307 14.33 -4.43 34.84
CA VAL A 307 13.03 -5.10 34.85
C VAL A 307 12.43 -5.04 33.45
N ARG A 308 12.30 -6.19 32.82
CA ARG A 308 11.67 -6.41 31.52
C ARG A 308 10.17 -6.65 31.70
N LEU A 309 9.32 -5.80 31.13
CA LEU A 309 7.86 -5.85 31.29
C LEU A 309 7.20 -6.93 30.41
N TRP A 310 7.91 -7.99 30.12
CA TRP A 310 7.41 -9.15 29.35
C TRP A 310 7.92 -10.46 29.96
N SER A 311 7.38 -11.59 29.50
CA SER A 311 7.76 -12.90 30.01
C SER A 311 9.09 -13.40 29.40
N ALA A 312 9.78 -14.31 30.07
CA ALA A 312 10.96 -14.99 29.52
C ALA A 312 10.63 -15.80 28.26
N ALA A 313 9.39 -16.30 28.11
CA ALA A 313 8.94 -16.97 26.90
C ALA A 313 8.78 -16.02 25.70
N ASP A 314 8.32 -14.79 25.95
CA ASP A 314 8.22 -13.76 24.91
C ASP A 314 9.59 -13.25 24.46
N GLU A 315 10.60 -13.32 25.33
CA GLU A 315 11.99 -13.02 24.99
C GLU A 315 12.49 -13.85 23.81
N GLN A 316 12.20 -15.15 23.81
CA GLN A 316 12.65 -16.07 22.76
C GLN A 316 12.01 -15.82 21.39
N ARG A 317 10.87 -15.09 21.36
CA ARG A 317 10.15 -14.75 20.13
C ARG A 317 10.57 -13.42 19.53
N ARG A 318 11.41 -12.66 20.25
CA ARG A 318 11.88 -11.36 19.78
C ARG A 318 12.90 -11.52 18.65
N PRO A 319 12.90 -10.61 17.66
CA PRO A 319 13.96 -10.60 16.67
C PRO A 319 15.31 -10.33 17.34
N ALA A 320 16.37 -10.95 16.84
CA ALA A 320 17.71 -10.76 17.38
C ALA A 320 18.16 -9.28 17.28
N GLN A 321 17.88 -8.64 16.13
CA GLN A 321 18.21 -7.25 15.83
C GLN A 321 17.02 -6.54 15.20
N ASP A 322 16.99 -5.21 15.26
CA ASP A 322 16.02 -4.40 14.53
C ASP A 322 16.34 -4.42 13.03
N PRO A 323 15.34 -4.52 12.14
CA PRO A 323 15.57 -4.50 10.70
C PRO A 323 16.18 -3.15 10.27
N PRO A 324 17.07 -3.13 9.28
CA PRO A 324 17.60 -1.89 8.71
C PRO A 324 16.50 -0.92 8.25
N GLU A 325 16.78 0.37 8.37
CA GLU A 325 15.82 1.40 7.93
C GLU A 325 15.52 1.30 6.44
N LEU A 326 16.49 0.90 5.61
CA LEU A 326 16.33 0.64 4.18
C LEU A 326 15.24 -0.37 3.82
N GLN A 327 14.91 -1.29 4.72
CA GLN A 327 13.89 -2.33 4.48
C GLN A 327 12.47 -1.83 4.73
N ARG A 328 12.28 -0.65 5.33
CA ARG A 328 10.98 -0.21 5.87
C ARG A 328 10.65 1.26 5.65
N ALA A 329 11.62 2.10 5.28
CA ALA A 329 11.43 3.51 4.99
C ALA A 329 11.01 3.75 3.53
N ASP A 330 10.59 4.98 3.22
CA ASP A 330 10.31 5.41 1.84
C ASP A 330 11.56 5.21 0.96
N PRO A 331 11.46 4.44 -0.13
CA PRO A 331 12.59 4.16 -1.01
C PRO A 331 13.00 5.34 -1.90
N GLN A 332 12.09 6.31 -2.16
CA GLN A 332 12.33 7.38 -3.12
C GLN A 332 13.63 8.16 -2.88
N PRO A 333 13.96 8.60 -1.64
CA PRO A 333 15.22 9.29 -1.40
C PRO A 333 16.44 8.42 -1.73
N THR A 334 16.40 7.14 -1.37
CA THR A 334 17.51 6.22 -1.61
C THR A 334 17.68 5.93 -3.10
N VAL A 335 16.59 5.66 -3.81
CA VAL A 335 16.63 5.38 -5.25
C VAL A 335 17.15 6.60 -6.03
N LEU A 336 16.78 7.83 -5.60
CA LEU A 336 17.32 9.04 -6.22
C LEU A 336 18.83 9.21 -5.91
N ASP A 337 19.27 8.91 -4.69
CA ASP A 337 20.67 8.94 -4.29
C ASP A 337 21.51 7.95 -5.11
N LEU A 338 21.00 6.72 -5.32
CA LEU A 338 21.64 5.69 -6.14
C LEU A 338 21.69 6.07 -7.63
N ALA A 339 20.59 6.62 -8.16
CA ALA A 339 20.55 7.10 -9.54
C ALA A 339 21.50 8.29 -9.78
N GLN A 340 21.67 9.17 -8.79
CA GLN A 340 22.66 10.26 -8.84
C GLN A 340 24.10 9.73 -8.86
N TRP A 341 24.35 8.66 -8.13
CA TRP A 341 25.65 7.98 -8.11
C TRP A 341 25.93 7.21 -9.41
N GLY A 342 24.89 6.80 -10.13
CA GLY A 342 24.99 5.97 -11.33
C GLY A 342 24.89 4.47 -11.07
N ALA A 343 24.48 4.08 -9.86
CA ALA A 343 24.39 2.68 -9.42
C ALA A 343 23.02 2.01 -9.73
N GLY A 344 22.16 2.62 -10.53
CA GLY A 344 20.84 2.05 -10.84
C GLY A 344 19.98 1.84 -9.57
N LEU A 345 19.57 0.60 -9.31
CA LEU A 345 18.89 0.21 -8.06
C LEU A 345 19.87 -0.31 -6.98
N GLY A 346 21.18 -0.21 -7.24
CA GLY A 346 22.23 -0.62 -6.32
C GLY A 346 22.45 -2.13 -6.23
N GLU A 347 22.05 -2.89 -7.25
CA GLU A 347 22.18 -4.36 -7.24
C GLU A 347 23.65 -4.84 -7.18
N GLU A 348 24.56 -4.08 -7.78
CA GLU A 348 25.99 -4.38 -7.80
C GLU A 348 26.75 -3.83 -6.60
N LEU A 349 26.12 -3.01 -5.76
CA LEU A 349 26.76 -2.44 -4.60
C LEU A 349 26.95 -3.49 -3.48
N ALA A 350 28.06 -3.37 -2.79
CA ALA A 350 28.42 -4.26 -1.69
C ALA A 350 27.64 -3.87 -0.40
N TRP A 351 26.34 -4.14 -0.37
CA TRP A 351 25.51 -3.94 0.81
C TRP A 351 25.85 -4.92 1.93
N LEU A 352 25.67 -4.52 3.17
CA LEU A 352 25.66 -5.48 4.30
C LEU A 352 24.42 -6.38 4.25
N GLU A 353 23.29 -5.77 3.99
CA GLU A 353 22.02 -6.44 3.71
C GLU A 353 21.38 -5.70 2.53
N PRO A 354 21.14 -6.39 1.41
CA PRO A 354 20.57 -5.74 0.23
C PRO A 354 19.16 -5.23 0.53
N PRO A 355 18.80 -4.06 -0.02
CA PRO A 355 17.45 -3.55 0.10
C PRO A 355 16.42 -4.43 -0.61
N PRO A 356 15.14 -4.43 -0.19
CA PRO A 356 14.09 -5.18 -0.86
C PRO A 356 13.87 -4.66 -2.29
N GLN A 357 14.17 -5.49 -3.28
CA GLN A 357 14.14 -5.12 -4.69
C GLN A 357 12.75 -4.58 -5.11
N ALA A 358 11.67 -5.25 -4.69
CA ALA A 358 10.30 -4.82 -5.02
C ALA A 358 10.01 -3.39 -4.49
N LEU A 359 10.48 -3.05 -3.29
CA LEU A 359 10.32 -1.73 -2.71
C LEU A 359 11.08 -0.65 -3.50
N PHE A 360 12.28 -0.98 -3.96
CA PHE A 360 13.10 -0.05 -4.75
C PHE A 360 12.57 0.12 -6.17
N GLN A 361 12.04 -0.93 -6.80
CA GLN A 361 11.36 -0.85 -8.08
C GLN A 361 10.13 0.06 -8.01
N GLU A 362 9.34 -0.05 -6.93
CA GLU A 362 8.21 0.86 -6.69
C GLU A 362 8.68 2.31 -6.53
N GLY A 363 9.73 2.55 -5.75
CA GLY A 363 10.34 3.87 -5.61
C GLY A 363 10.84 4.44 -6.96
N GLN A 364 11.42 3.61 -7.81
CA GLN A 364 11.86 3.99 -9.15
C GLN A 364 10.67 4.41 -10.02
N GLN A 365 9.60 3.60 -10.04
CA GLN A 365 8.38 3.93 -10.79
C GLN A 365 7.77 5.25 -10.34
N GLN A 366 7.71 5.49 -9.03
CA GLN A 366 7.20 6.75 -8.48
C GLN A 366 8.07 7.95 -8.91
N LEU A 367 9.40 7.81 -8.89
CA LEU A 367 10.31 8.87 -9.36
C LEU A 367 10.23 9.09 -10.88
N GLN A 368 9.96 8.04 -11.67
CA GLN A 368 9.69 8.14 -13.10
C GLN A 368 8.39 8.91 -13.37
N GLN A 369 7.32 8.63 -12.63
CA GLN A 369 6.05 9.37 -12.72
C GLN A 369 6.22 10.86 -12.40
N LEU A 370 7.17 11.19 -11.51
CA LEU A 370 7.54 12.57 -11.19
C LEU A 370 8.53 13.18 -12.19
N ASN A 371 8.96 12.45 -13.23
CA ASN A 371 9.99 12.82 -14.21
C ASN A 371 11.36 13.13 -13.58
N LEU A 372 11.66 12.57 -12.40
CA LEU A 372 12.98 12.68 -11.78
C LEU A 372 13.96 11.62 -12.31
N LEU A 373 13.42 10.51 -12.78
CA LEU A 373 14.13 9.46 -13.50
C LEU A 373 13.55 9.28 -14.91
N SER A 374 14.39 8.86 -15.85
CA SER A 374 13.96 8.44 -17.19
C SER A 374 13.28 7.06 -17.12
N VAL A 375 12.71 6.60 -18.24
CA VAL A 375 12.12 5.25 -18.36
C VAL A 375 13.17 4.16 -18.10
N GLU A 376 14.42 4.42 -18.47
CA GLU A 376 15.57 3.52 -18.23
C GLU A 376 16.12 3.61 -16.80
N GLY A 377 15.50 4.42 -15.90
CA GLY A 377 15.91 4.58 -14.51
C GLY A 377 17.08 5.54 -14.28
N GLN A 378 17.52 6.27 -15.30
CA GLN A 378 18.61 7.23 -15.15
C GLN A 378 18.09 8.57 -14.61
N ILE A 379 18.93 9.26 -13.83
CA ILE A 379 18.57 10.56 -13.26
C ILE A 379 18.45 11.63 -14.36
N THR A 380 17.32 12.33 -14.39
CA THR A 380 17.08 13.45 -15.31
C THR A 380 17.79 14.73 -14.85
N GLU A 381 17.80 15.79 -15.66
CA GLU A 381 18.26 17.11 -15.23
C GLU A 381 17.44 17.63 -14.06
N LEU A 382 16.10 17.50 -14.14
CA LEU A 382 15.19 17.83 -13.04
C LEU A 382 15.50 17.00 -11.78
N GLY A 383 15.81 15.71 -11.95
CA GLY A 383 16.21 14.84 -10.83
C GLY A 383 17.49 15.30 -10.15
N ARG A 384 18.50 15.75 -10.90
CA ARG A 384 19.76 16.28 -10.33
C ARG A 384 19.53 17.60 -9.59
N ASP A 385 18.72 18.49 -10.13
CA ASP A 385 18.32 19.72 -9.44
C ASP A 385 17.62 19.40 -8.12
N VAL A 386 16.66 18.47 -8.11
CA VAL A 386 15.96 18.02 -6.91
C VAL A 386 16.93 17.42 -5.88
N ALA A 387 17.83 16.55 -6.31
CA ALA A 387 18.82 15.91 -5.42
C ALA A 387 19.75 16.93 -4.74
N SER A 388 20.07 18.05 -5.43
CA SER A 388 20.96 19.09 -4.90
C SER A 388 20.47 19.74 -3.61
N PHE A 389 19.13 19.76 -3.37
CA PHE A 389 18.56 20.31 -2.13
C PHE A 389 18.77 19.41 -0.89
N GLY A 390 19.06 18.14 -1.08
CA GLY A 390 19.25 17.17 0.02
C GLY A 390 18.05 17.07 0.93
N MET A 391 16.90 17.01 0.35
CA MET A 391 15.59 16.80 1.00
C MET A 391 14.83 15.67 0.31
N HIS A 392 13.65 15.36 0.83
CA HIS A 392 12.77 14.39 0.17
C HIS A 392 12.49 14.81 -1.28
N PRO A 393 12.59 13.91 -2.29
CA PRO A 393 12.44 14.24 -3.71
C PRO A 393 11.16 15.02 -4.04
N ARG A 394 10.04 14.66 -3.42
CA ARG A 394 8.74 15.33 -3.60
C ARG A 394 8.77 16.79 -3.18
N LEU A 395 9.43 17.11 -2.07
CA LEU A 395 9.57 18.50 -1.60
C LEU A 395 10.54 19.29 -2.48
N GLY A 396 11.62 18.67 -2.95
CA GLY A 396 12.55 19.29 -3.90
C GLY A 396 11.85 19.62 -5.24
N LEU A 397 11.03 18.70 -5.76
CA LEU A 397 10.21 18.95 -6.95
C LEU A 397 9.25 20.12 -6.74
N MET A 398 8.57 20.19 -5.58
CA MET A 398 7.72 21.30 -5.21
C MET A 398 8.45 22.64 -5.25
N LEU A 399 9.67 22.71 -4.72
CA LEU A 399 10.49 23.92 -4.73
C LEU A 399 10.84 24.36 -6.17
N ILE A 400 11.24 23.45 -7.03
CA ILE A 400 11.61 23.78 -8.42
C ILE A 400 10.37 24.24 -9.22
N LYS A 401 9.24 23.57 -9.05
CA LYS A 401 7.97 23.99 -9.67
C LYS A 401 7.53 25.37 -9.16
N ALA A 402 7.65 25.60 -7.85
CA ALA A 402 7.35 26.89 -7.24
C ALA A 402 8.19 28.03 -7.79
N HIS A 403 9.46 27.78 -8.07
CA HIS A 403 10.35 28.76 -8.69
C HIS A 403 9.83 29.20 -10.07
N ARG A 404 9.35 28.27 -10.87
CA ARG A 404 8.72 28.58 -12.17
C ARG A 404 7.43 29.39 -12.04
N TRP A 405 6.73 29.32 -10.89
CA TRP A 405 5.47 30.01 -10.65
C TRP A 405 5.63 31.32 -9.86
N GLY A 406 6.84 31.68 -9.43
CA GLY A 406 7.07 32.84 -8.58
C GLY A 406 6.58 32.68 -7.14
N LEU A 407 6.49 31.44 -6.64
CA LEU A 407 6.01 31.07 -5.30
C LEU A 407 7.12 30.61 -4.38
N GLU A 408 8.37 30.99 -4.63
CA GLU A 408 9.59 30.45 -3.97
C GLU A 408 9.53 30.63 -2.47
N THR A 409 9.19 31.83 -1.99
CA THR A 409 9.14 32.12 -0.54
C THR A 409 8.13 31.25 0.17
N LEU A 410 6.92 31.12 -0.40
CA LEU A 410 5.86 30.28 0.15
C LEU A 410 6.26 28.79 0.17
N ALA A 411 6.86 28.31 -0.92
CA ALA A 411 7.28 26.92 -1.05
C ALA A 411 8.42 26.59 -0.09
N CYS A 412 9.40 27.48 0.09
CA CYS A 412 10.49 27.27 1.04
C CYS A 412 9.98 27.23 2.48
N ASP A 413 9.07 28.12 2.85
CA ASP A 413 8.42 28.11 4.17
C ASP A 413 7.65 26.81 4.39
N LEU A 414 6.86 26.39 3.38
CA LEU A 414 6.09 25.16 3.41
C LEU A 414 6.99 23.92 3.50
N ALA A 415 8.01 23.82 2.67
CA ALA A 415 8.95 22.70 2.69
C ALA A 415 9.69 22.61 4.04
N ALA A 416 10.10 23.75 4.61
CA ALA A 416 10.76 23.80 5.90
C ALA A 416 9.82 23.37 7.04
N LEU A 417 8.56 23.79 6.98
CA LEU A 417 7.53 23.36 7.92
C LEU A 417 7.26 21.85 7.83
N LEU A 418 7.16 21.30 6.63
CA LEU A 418 6.90 19.88 6.40
C LEU A 418 8.09 18.98 6.76
N SER A 419 9.32 19.50 6.65
CA SER A 419 10.56 18.77 6.98
C SER A 419 10.89 18.77 8.47
N GLU A 420 10.31 19.68 9.25
CA GLU A 420 10.51 19.73 10.69
C GLU A 420 9.43 18.94 11.44
N ARG A 421 9.77 18.58 12.67
CA ARG A 421 8.82 17.99 13.61
C ARG A 421 7.82 19.03 14.06
N ASP A 422 6.64 18.56 14.46
CA ASP A 422 5.58 19.42 14.98
C ASP A 422 6.09 20.25 16.17
N ILE A 423 5.88 21.58 16.11
CA ILE A 423 6.34 22.49 17.15
C ILE A 423 5.42 22.33 18.37
N PRO A 424 5.97 22.15 19.58
CA PRO A 424 5.17 22.15 20.79
C PRO A 424 4.31 23.40 20.89
N GLY A 425 3.03 23.26 21.26
CA GLY A 425 2.06 24.37 21.32
C GLY A 425 1.34 24.66 19.99
N TRP A 426 1.79 24.12 18.84
CA TRP A 426 1.10 24.30 17.56
C TRP A 426 0.00 23.28 17.29
N ARG A 427 -0.18 22.33 18.20
CA ARG A 427 -1.29 21.35 18.09
C ARG A 427 -2.67 21.99 18.19
N GLU A 428 -2.77 23.14 18.86
CA GLU A 428 -4.00 23.92 18.97
C GLU A 428 -4.47 24.51 17.64
N LEU A 429 -3.55 24.70 16.68
CA LEU A 429 -3.84 25.17 15.32
C LEU A 429 -4.49 24.08 14.45
N GLY A 430 -4.76 22.89 15.00
CA GLY A 430 -5.37 21.79 14.26
C GLY A 430 -4.53 21.30 13.08
N SER A 431 -5.21 20.87 12.03
CA SER A 431 -4.60 20.31 10.82
C SER A 431 -4.29 21.35 9.73
N ASP A 432 -4.62 22.61 9.93
CA ASP A 432 -4.52 23.67 8.90
C ASP A 432 -3.08 24.15 8.71
N ILE A 433 -2.55 23.93 7.51
CA ILE A 433 -1.22 24.41 7.11
C ILE A 433 -1.20 25.93 6.94
N GLY A 434 -2.29 26.52 6.46
CA GLY A 434 -2.40 27.97 6.25
C GLY A 434 -2.20 28.72 7.56
N GLN A 435 -2.84 28.28 8.63
CA GLN A 435 -2.68 28.87 9.98
C GLN A 435 -1.26 28.70 10.52
N ARG A 436 -0.64 27.52 10.30
CA ARG A 436 0.75 27.29 10.72
C ARG A 436 1.75 28.18 9.98
N LEU A 437 1.57 28.36 8.67
CA LEU A 437 2.38 29.29 7.89
C LEU A 437 2.16 30.75 8.29
N GLN A 438 0.93 31.12 8.63
CA GLN A 438 0.63 32.45 9.17
C GLN A 438 1.36 32.65 10.51
N ARG A 439 1.24 31.72 11.45
CA ARG A 439 1.94 31.77 12.74
C ARG A 439 3.44 31.83 12.56
N LEU A 440 4.01 31.10 11.61
CA LEU A 440 5.44 31.15 11.29
C LEU A 440 5.89 32.56 10.85
N ARG A 441 5.07 33.29 10.12
CA ARG A 441 5.36 34.65 9.64
C ARG A 441 5.17 35.71 10.72
N GLU A 442 4.15 35.56 11.56
CA GLU A 442 3.80 36.48 12.64
C GLU A 442 4.72 36.33 13.87
N ALA A 443 5.33 35.14 14.02
CA ALA A 443 6.27 34.93 15.14
C ALA A 443 7.39 35.99 15.10
N ASP A 444 7.49 36.78 16.15
CA ASP A 444 8.49 37.83 16.26
C ASP A 444 9.91 37.25 16.44
N GLN A 445 10.96 38.02 16.19
CA GLN A 445 12.36 37.57 16.42
C GLN A 445 12.60 37.20 17.89
N SER A 446 11.73 37.66 18.79
CA SER A 446 11.70 37.33 20.21
C SER A 446 11.00 35.97 20.53
N ASP A 447 10.36 35.33 19.58
CA ASP A 447 9.74 34.02 19.80
C ASP A 447 10.85 32.96 19.90
N HIS A 448 11.30 32.70 21.12
CA HIS A 448 12.43 31.84 21.46
C HIS A 448 12.17 30.33 21.27
N HIS A 449 11.13 29.97 20.51
CA HIS A 449 10.93 28.58 20.12
C HIS A 449 12.01 28.14 19.10
N GLU A 450 12.96 27.37 19.59
CA GLU A 450 14.05 26.80 18.74
C GLU A 450 13.57 26.21 17.42
N GLY A 451 12.35 25.63 17.40
CA GLY A 451 11.72 25.07 16.20
C GLY A 451 11.42 26.11 15.12
N VAL A 452 10.89 27.28 15.49
CA VAL A 452 10.60 28.39 14.56
C VAL A 452 11.88 28.92 13.93
N GLY A 453 12.92 29.12 14.76
CA GLY A 453 14.23 29.58 14.29
C GLY A 453 14.84 28.61 13.25
N ARG A 454 14.75 27.29 13.50
CA ARG A 454 15.25 26.27 12.54
C ARG A 454 14.48 26.28 11.22
N ILE A 455 13.15 26.36 11.26
CA ILE A 455 12.31 26.41 10.05
C ILE A 455 12.70 27.63 9.21
N ARG A 456 12.82 28.82 9.81
CA ARG A 456 13.21 30.05 9.12
C ARG A 456 14.61 29.98 8.52
N GLN A 457 15.56 29.43 9.25
CA GLN A 457 16.92 29.26 8.77
C GLN A 457 16.95 28.33 7.56
N GLN A 458 16.21 27.22 7.62
CA GLN A 458 16.14 26.24 6.54
C GLN A 458 15.43 26.83 5.30
N SER A 459 14.32 27.55 5.49
CA SER A 459 13.60 28.25 4.42
C SER A 459 14.53 29.23 3.69
N ARG A 460 15.30 30.07 4.45
CA ARG A 460 16.26 31.02 3.85
C ARG A 460 17.34 30.31 3.03
N GLN A 461 17.89 29.21 3.54
CA GLN A 461 18.91 28.45 2.85
C GLN A 461 18.39 27.89 1.52
N TRP A 462 17.21 27.26 1.50
CA TRP A 462 16.64 26.74 0.27
C TRP A 462 16.24 27.86 -0.70
N HIS A 463 15.78 28.98 -0.20
CA HIS A 463 15.52 30.14 -1.04
C HIS A 463 16.79 30.68 -1.73
N GLN A 464 17.94 30.67 -1.03
CA GLN A 464 19.23 31.02 -1.64
C GLN A 464 19.64 30.00 -2.69
N GLN A 465 19.47 28.71 -2.42
CA GLN A 465 19.78 27.63 -3.39
C GLN A 465 18.88 27.74 -4.63
N LEU A 466 17.58 27.99 -4.48
CA LEU A 466 16.68 28.19 -5.61
C LEU A 466 17.09 29.35 -6.52
N ARG A 467 17.49 30.46 -5.93
CA ARG A 467 17.97 31.64 -6.69
C ARG A 467 19.24 31.38 -7.47
N ALA A 468 20.03 30.40 -7.07
CA ALA A 468 21.24 30.01 -7.77
C ALA A 468 20.94 29.14 -9.02
N LEU A 469 19.75 28.58 -9.14
CA LEU A 469 19.32 27.82 -10.31
C LEU A 469 19.10 28.79 -11.49
N LYS A 470 19.58 28.39 -12.67
CA LYS A 470 19.43 29.19 -13.92
C LYS A 470 18.08 29.01 -14.62
N THR A 471 17.08 28.49 -13.91
CA THR A 471 15.76 28.19 -14.50
C THR A 471 14.98 29.51 -14.72
N PRO A 472 14.35 29.72 -15.90
CA PRO A 472 13.56 30.93 -16.14
C PRO A 472 12.34 30.96 -15.21
N VAL A 473 12.11 32.13 -14.60
CA VAL A 473 10.88 32.41 -13.82
C VAL A 473 9.78 32.79 -14.81
N ALA A 474 8.66 32.07 -14.83
CA ALA A 474 7.48 32.48 -15.57
C ALA A 474 6.81 33.67 -14.87
N GLN A 475 6.00 34.45 -15.61
CA GLN A 475 5.30 35.59 -15.04
C GLN A 475 4.42 35.21 -13.85
N SER A 476 4.57 35.97 -12.79
CA SER A 476 4.03 35.82 -11.45
C SER A 476 2.55 35.39 -11.37
N ALA A 477 2.27 34.36 -10.58
CA ALA A 477 0.95 34.07 -10.00
C ALA A 477 0.59 35.04 -8.85
N ALA A 478 0.99 36.30 -8.92
CA ALA A 478 0.93 37.28 -7.83
C ALA A 478 -0.49 37.59 -7.31
N ASN A 479 -1.54 37.13 -7.98
CA ASN A 479 -2.92 37.32 -7.58
C ASN A 479 -3.67 36.07 -7.17
N GLU A 480 -2.98 34.92 -7.03
CA GLU A 480 -3.63 33.67 -6.62
C GLU A 480 -3.97 33.70 -5.12
N PRO A 481 -5.17 33.28 -4.68
CA PRO A 481 -5.50 33.14 -3.27
C PRO A 481 -4.49 32.25 -2.54
N LYS A 482 -4.09 32.64 -1.34
CA LYS A 482 -3.00 31.96 -0.60
C LYS A 482 -3.24 30.47 -0.41
N ASP A 483 -4.47 30.08 -0.07
CA ASP A 483 -4.81 28.65 0.15
C ASP A 483 -4.72 27.85 -1.16
N LEU A 484 -5.08 28.47 -2.28
CA LEU A 484 -4.94 27.85 -3.60
C LEU A 484 -3.47 27.68 -3.98
N ALA A 485 -2.63 28.68 -3.72
CA ALA A 485 -1.18 28.57 -3.93
C ALA A 485 -0.56 27.45 -3.07
N ILE A 486 -0.96 27.35 -1.80
CA ILE A 486 -0.53 26.24 -0.92
C ILE A 486 -1.01 24.90 -1.46
N ALA A 487 -2.28 24.80 -1.86
CA ALA A 487 -2.85 23.57 -2.41
C ALA A 487 -2.15 23.13 -3.69
N ARG A 488 -1.82 24.06 -4.57
CA ARG A 488 -1.07 23.82 -5.81
C ARG A 488 0.33 23.26 -5.51
N LEU A 489 1.01 23.82 -4.53
CA LEU A 489 2.31 23.35 -4.08
C LEU A 489 2.21 21.93 -3.48
N ILE A 490 1.23 21.69 -2.61
CA ILE A 490 1.01 20.38 -1.99
C ILE A 490 0.63 19.34 -3.05
N SER A 491 -0.28 19.67 -3.99
CA SER A 491 -0.67 18.73 -5.05
C SER A 491 0.48 18.35 -5.99
N THR A 492 1.52 19.19 -6.07
CA THR A 492 2.75 18.86 -6.81
C THR A 492 3.61 17.84 -6.05
N ALA A 493 3.71 17.96 -4.73
CA ALA A 493 4.47 17.04 -3.90
C ALA A 493 3.72 15.73 -3.64
N PHE A 494 2.42 15.82 -3.40
CA PHE A 494 1.56 14.72 -2.97
C PHE A 494 0.28 14.65 -3.80
N PRO A 495 0.37 14.42 -5.12
CA PRO A 495 -0.80 14.43 -6.00
C PRO A 495 -1.83 13.34 -5.62
N GLU A 496 -1.39 12.21 -5.07
CA GLU A 496 -2.23 11.11 -4.62
C GLU A 496 -3.07 11.43 -3.37
N TRP A 497 -2.73 12.49 -2.62
CA TRP A 497 -3.39 12.87 -1.36
C TRP A 497 -4.35 14.06 -1.52
N LEU A 498 -4.74 14.37 -2.75
CA LEU A 498 -5.92 15.20 -2.99
C LEU A 498 -7.15 14.43 -2.53
N ALA A 499 -8.07 15.10 -1.85
CA ALA A 499 -9.21 14.47 -1.21
C ALA A 499 -10.51 15.24 -1.43
N LEU A 500 -11.62 14.51 -1.63
CA LEU A 500 -12.98 15.04 -1.71
C LEU A 500 -13.80 14.56 -0.51
N ALA A 501 -14.59 15.43 0.07
CA ALA A 501 -15.49 15.08 1.17
C ALA A 501 -16.50 14.01 0.75
N ARG A 502 -16.72 13.03 1.61
CA ARG A 502 -17.74 11.99 1.39
C ARG A 502 -19.12 12.51 1.77
N PRO A 503 -20.12 12.36 0.90
CA PRO A 503 -21.49 12.81 1.19
C PRO A 503 -22.02 12.22 2.49
N GLY A 504 -22.66 13.03 3.33
CA GLY A 504 -23.31 12.61 4.56
C GLY A 504 -22.37 12.18 5.72
N ARG A 505 -21.06 12.43 5.61
CA ARG A 505 -20.08 12.06 6.66
C ARG A 505 -19.08 13.19 6.90
N THR A 506 -19.40 14.10 7.81
CA THR A 506 -18.48 15.17 8.23
C THR A 506 -17.14 14.64 8.68
N GLY A 507 -16.04 15.26 8.25
CA GLY A 507 -14.68 14.84 8.59
C GLY A 507 -14.20 13.56 7.88
N SER A 508 -14.95 13.05 6.90
CA SER A 508 -14.56 11.86 6.12
C SER A 508 -14.34 12.24 4.66
N PHE A 509 -13.20 11.83 4.12
CA PHE A 509 -12.75 12.20 2.78
C PHE A 509 -12.35 10.95 1.99
N LEU A 510 -12.47 11.03 0.66
CA LEU A 510 -11.94 10.03 -0.29
C LEU A 510 -10.69 10.60 -0.94
N LEU A 511 -9.57 9.91 -0.81
CA LEU A 511 -8.33 10.27 -1.47
C LEU A 511 -8.34 9.90 -2.96
N ARG A 512 -7.57 10.61 -3.77
CA ARG A 512 -7.36 10.32 -5.21
C ARG A 512 -7.00 8.85 -5.45
N GLN A 513 -6.24 8.23 -4.58
CA GLN A 513 -5.84 6.82 -4.64
C GLN A 513 -6.93 5.82 -4.19
N GLY A 514 -8.13 6.30 -3.79
CA GLY A 514 -9.27 5.46 -3.41
C GLY A 514 -9.39 5.13 -1.92
N ARG A 515 -8.39 5.44 -1.11
CA ARG A 515 -8.43 5.21 0.34
C ARG A 515 -9.24 6.28 1.06
N GLY A 516 -9.85 5.93 2.19
CA GLY A 516 -10.49 6.88 3.08
C GLY A 516 -9.49 7.64 3.94
N ALA A 517 -9.81 8.89 4.25
CA ALA A 517 -9.07 9.71 5.21
C ALA A 517 -10.04 10.44 6.14
N ILE A 518 -9.65 10.63 7.40
CA ILE A 518 -10.50 11.19 8.44
C ILE A 518 -9.83 12.34 9.20
N LEU A 519 -10.64 13.31 9.56
CA LEU A 519 -10.35 14.37 10.55
C LEU A 519 -11.26 14.23 11.76
N PRO A 520 -10.81 14.61 12.96
CA PRO A 520 -11.71 14.78 14.08
C PRO A 520 -12.82 15.78 13.76
N MET A 521 -14.04 15.56 14.23
CA MET A 521 -15.16 16.48 14.01
C MET A 521 -14.93 17.86 14.64
N THR A 522 -14.03 17.93 15.62
CA THR A 522 -13.62 19.20 16.29
C THR A 522 -12.61 20.00 15.48
N ASP A 523 -12.01 19.42 14.44
CA ASP A 523 -11.10 20.12 13.55
C ASP A 523 -11.91 21.01 12.58
N HIS A 524 -11.51 22.28 12.43
CA HIS A 524 -12.25 23.24 11.60
C HIS A 524 -12.25 22.88 10.11
N LEU A 525 -11.29 22.08 9.64
CA LEU A 525 -11.26 21.56 8.28
C LEU A 525 -12.23 20.39 8.05
N SER A 526 -12.88 19.88 9.10
CA SER A 526 -13.81 18.74 8.99
C SER A 526 -15.01 18.99 8.06
N GLY A 527 -15.39 20.26 7.87
CA GLY A 527 -16.45 20.71 6.98
C GLY A 527 -16.00 21.13 5.58
N ALA A 528 -14.72 21.00 5.23
CA ALA A 528 -14.21 21.39 3.93
C ALA A 528 -14.78 20.51 2.80
N GLU A 529 -15.04 21.09 1.63
CA GLU A 529 -15.51 20.35 0.45
C GLU A 529 -14.42 19.43 -0.09
N ALA A 530 -13.18 19.89 -0.12
CA ALA A 530 -12.02 19.14 -0.56
C ALA A 530 -10.77 19.62 0.18
N LEU A 531 -9.73 18.79 0.19
CA LEU A 531 -8.46 19.04 0.86
C LEU A 531 -7.28 18.69 -0.05
N ALA A 532 -6.22 19.51 0.01
CA ALA A 532 -4.89 19.10 -0.39
C ALA A 532 -4.11 18.75 0.89
N ILE A 533 -3.71 17.49 1.01
CA ILE A 533 -3.14 16.94 2.24
C ILE A 533 -1.64 16.80 2.08
N ALA A 534 -0.90 17.21 3.11
CA ALA A 534 0.56 17.16 3.13
C ALA A 534 1.13 16.17 4.16
N ARG A 535 0.33 15.73 5.13
CA ARG A 535 0.73 14.71 6.10
C ARG A 535 -0.44 13.84 6.51
N LEU A 536 -0.24 12.55 6.41
CA LEU A 536 -1.17 11.49 6.81
C LEU A 536 -0.48 10.54 7.78
N ASP A 537 -1.22 10.03 8.75
CA ASP A 537 -0.80 8.88 9.55
C ASP A 537 -1.58 7.65 9.07
N LEU A 538 -0.84 6.59 8.77
CA LEU A 538 -1.43 5.30 8.39
C LEU A 538 -2.18 4.69 9.57
N LYS A 539 -3.43 4.29 9.35
CA LYS A 539 -4.24 3.45 10.24
C LYS A 539 -4.84 2.30 9.45
N ASP A 540 -5.37 1.30 10.15
CA ASP A 540 -5.80 0.04 9.54
C ASP A 540 -6.80 0.23 8.37
N ARG A 541 -7.81 1.07 8.55
CA ARG A 541 -8.86 1.29 7.55
C ARG A 541 -8.78 2.65 6.87
N ASP A 542 -8.88 3.74 7.61
CA ASP A 542 -8.84 5.10 7.10
C ASP A 542 -7.59 5.81 7.64
N ALA A 543 -6.92 6.61 6.79
CA ALA A 543 -5.78 7.40 7.21
C ALA A 543 -6.22 8.58 8.09
N CYS A 544 -5.38 8.99 9.04
CA CYS A 544 -5.65 10.16 9.86
C CYS A 544 -4.93 11.39 9.28
N ILE A 545 -5.69 12.41 8.88
CA ILE A 545 -5.15 13.66 8.35
C ILE A 545 -4.47 14.45 9.49
N ARG A 546 -3.25 14.88 9.26
CA ARG A 546 -2.44 15.67 10.20
C ARG A 546 -2.21 17.08 9.74
N LEU A 547 -1.94 17.27 8.47
CA LEU A 547 -1.74 18.57 7.85
C LEU A 547 -2.41 18.62 6.50
N ALA A 548 -3.24 19.62 6.27
CA ALA A 548 -3.96 19.85 5.04
C ALA A 548 -4.25 21.34 4.83
N VAL A 549 -4.63 21.71 3.63
CA VAL A 549 -5.21 23.00 3.30
C VAL A 549 -6.57 22.78 2.64
N PRO A 550 -7.59 23.59 2.96
CA PRO A 550 -8.90 23.48 2.32
C PRO A 550 -8.83 24.01 0.88
N ILE A 551 -9.51 23.32 -0.02
CA ILE A 551 -9.74 23.78 -1.39
C ILE A 551 -11.22 23.66 -1.73
N SER A 552 -11.72 24.52 -2.61
CA SER A 552 -13.07 24.35 -3.11
C SER A 552 -13.13 23.19 -4.13
N ARG A 553 -14.33 22.65 -4.31
CA ARG A 553 -14.57 21.65 -5.36
C ARG A 553 -14.20 22.17 -6.75
N GLN A 554 -14.47 23.45 -7.03
CA GLN A 554 -14.12 24.08 -8.30
C GLN A 554 -12.60 24.04 -8.58
N HIS A 555 -11.77 24.34 -7.57
CA HIS A 555 -10.31 24.27 -7.71
C HIS A 555 -9.82 22.83 -7.91
N LEU A 556 -10.45 21.85 -7.26
CA LEU A 556 -10.14 20.44 -7.50
C LEU A 556 -10.50 20.03 -8.94
N GLU A 557 -11.59 20.56 -9.49
CA GLU A 557 -11.99 20.38 -10.88
C GLU A 557 -11.00 21.02 -11.86
N GLU A 558 -10.43 22.19 -11.52
CA GLU A 558 -9.37 22.82 -12.32
C GLU A 558 -8.09 21.96 -12.34
N ILE A 559 -7.67 21.44 -11.21
CA ILE A 559 -6.56 20.49 -11.14
C ILE A 559 -6.88 19.23 -11.97
N ALA A 560 -8.11 18.76 -11.92
CA ALA A 560 -8.53 17.59 -12.67
C ALA A 560 -8.60 17.81 -14.18
N LYS A 561 -8.80 19.02 -14.66
CA LYS A 561 -8.69 19.33 -16.10
C LYS A 561 -7.26 19.14 -16.65
N GLU A 562 -6.25 19.36 -15.81
CA GLU A 562 -4.85 19.20 -16.18
C GLU A 562 -4.31 17.77 -15.92
N GLN A 563 -4.77 17.12 -14.84
CA GLN A 563 -4.20 15.86 -14.32
C GLN A 563 -5.21 14.71 -14.27
N GLY A 564 -6.47 14.98 -14.56
CA GLY A 564 -7.55 13.98 -14.55
C GLY A 564 -7.77 13.37 -15.92
N GLU A 565 -8.60 12.36 -15.94
CA GLU A 565 -8.98 11.64 -17.14
C GLU A 565 -10.50 11.66 -17.32
N TRP A 566 -10.90 11.89 -18.55
CA TRP A 566 -12.28 11.68 -18.95
C TRP A 566 -12.47 10.21 -19.29
N ARG A 567 -13.33 9.52 -18.54
CA ARG A 567 -13.68 8.12 -18.80
C ARG A 567 -15.14 8.01 -19.17
N ASP A 568 -15.39 7.27 -20.24
CA ASP A 568 -16.74 6.93 -20.62
C ASP A 568 -17.24 5.80 -19.72
N HIS A 569 -18.31 6.07 -18.98
CA HIS A 569 -18.96 5.15 -18.06
C HIS A 569 -20.30 4.74 -18.65
N VAL A 570 -20.38 3.49 -19.07
CA VAL A 570 -21.56 2.93 -19.73
C VAL A 570 -22.12 1.86 -18.83
N VAL A 571 -23.33 2.06 -18.31
CA VAL A 571 -23.98 1.14 -17.37
C VAL A 571 -25.43 0.89 -17.77
N TRP A 572 -25.93 -0.26 -17.36
CA TRP A 572 -27.37 -0.55 -17.48
C TRP A 572 -28.19 0.23 -16.47
N ASN A 573 -29.26 0.88 -16.93
CA ASN A 573 -30.21 1.58 -16.09
C ASN A 573 -31.48 0.73 -15.92
N ASP A 574 -31.67 0.17 -14.75
CA ASP A 574 -32.81 -0.70 -14.43
C ASP A 574 -34.16 -0.03 -14.58
N ASN A 575 -34.26 1.27 -14.28
CA ASN A 575 -35.52 2.01 -14.38
C ASN A 575 -35.95 2.24 -15.81
N GLN A 576 -34.98 2.45 -16.71
CA GLN A 576 -35.23 2.73 -18.11
C GLN A 576 -35.10 1.48 -19.00
N GLN A 577 -34.63 0.36 -18.44
CA GLN A 577 -34.37 -0.90 -19.15
C GLN A 577 -33.47 -0.70 -20.40
N ARG A 578 -32.50 0.17 -20.27
CA ARG A 578 -31.56 0.52 -21.34
C ARG A 578 -30.22 0.99 -20.82
N ILE A 579 -29.26 1.07 -21.71
CA ILE A 579 -27.95 1.64 -21.41
C ILE A 579 -28.06 3.15 -21.10
N SER A 580 -27.44 3.56 -20.00
CA SER A 580 -27.11 4.95 -19.68
C SER A 580 -25.62 5.16 -19.88
N ALA A 581 -25.24 6.17 -20.61
CA ALA A 581 -23.85 6.50 -20.87
C ALA A 581 -23.53 7.90 -20.38
N GLU A 582 -22.49 7.97 -19.57
CA GLU A 582 -21.98 9.22 -19.02
C GLU A 582 -20.48 9.29 -19.27
N ARG A 583 -19.99 10.49 -19.50
CA ARG A 583 -18.57 10.78 -19.47
C ARG A 583 -18.23 11.39 -18.14
N VAL A 584 -17.32 10.77 -17.39
CA VAL A 584 -16.96 11.19 -16.03
C VAL A 584 -15.54 11.72 -16.03
N LEU A 585 -15.38 12.97 -15.55
CA LEU A 585 -14.05 13.50 -15.24
C LEU A 585 -13.64 12.96 -13.88
N SER A 586 -12.60 12.14 -13.90
CA SER A 586 -12.06 11.49 -12.69
C SER A 586 -10.64 11.96 -12.42
N LEU A 587 -10.35 12.21 -11.15
CA LEU A 587 -9.00 12.41 -10.65
C LEU A 587 -8.63 11.18 -9.80
N GLY A 588 -8.12 10.14 -10.45
CA GLY A 588 -7.99 8.81 -9.85
C GLY A 588 -9.35 8.23 -9.47
N SER A 589 -9.56 7.96 -8.18
CA SER A 589 -10.83 7.45 -7.64
C SER A 589 -11.87 8.54 -7.31
N ILE A 590 -11.52 9.82 -7.47
CA ILE A 590 -12.42 10.93 -7.20
C ILE A 590 -13.18 11.28 -8.48
N GLU A 591 -14.49 11.15 -8.46
CA GLU A 591 -15.36 11.58 -9.53
C GLU A 591 -15.81 13.03 -9.29
N LEU A 592 -15.57 13.91 -10.26
CA LEU A 592 -15.80 15.35 -10.13
C LEU A 592 -16.96 15.85 -10.97
N GLN A 593 -16.97 15.51 -12.24
CA GLN A 593 -18.00 15.95 -13.17
C GLN A 593 -18.57 14.76 -13.92
N ARG A 594 -19.86 14.79 -14.18
CA ARG A 594 -20.57 13.83 -15.03
C ARG A 594 -21.28 14.58 -16.15
N GLN A 595 -21.09 14.13 -17.35
CA GLN A 595 -21.75 14.66 -18.54
C GLN A 595 -22.44 13.52 -19.28
N GLN A 596 -23.65 13.74 -19.73
CA GLN A 596 -24.33 12.76 -20.57
C GLN A 596 -23.53 12.54 -21.86
N LEU A 597 -23.33 11.29 -22.21
CA LEU A 597 -22.65 10.88 -23.43
C LEU A 597 -23.69 10.46 -24.48
N PRO A 598 -24.07 11.37 -25.40
CA PRO A 598 -25.16 11.11 -26.35
C PRO A 598 -24.86 9.98 -27.33
N ARG A 599 -23.56 9.71 -27.59
CA ARG A 599 -23.11 8.68 -28.53
C ARG A 599 -21.94 7.90 -27.91
N PRO A 600 -22.24 6.93 -27.03
CA PRO A 600 -21.21 6.06 -26.50
C PRO A 600 -20.62 5.18 -27.60
N SER A 601 -19.40 4.67 -27.41
CA SER A 601 -18.82 3.72 -28.33
C SER A 601 -19.61 2.41 -28.33
N ALA A 602 -19.87 1.85 -29.51
CA ALA A 602 -20.60 0.59 -29.66
C ALA A 602 -19.97 -0.56 -28.86
N GLY A 603 -18.63 -0.56 -28.71
CA GLY A 603 -17.92 -1.55 -27.93
C GLY A 603 -18.25 -1.50 -26.43
N LEU A 604 -18.30 -0.31 -25.83
CA LEU A 604 -18.65 -0.12 -24.42
C LEU A 604 -20.12 -0.44 -24.13
N VAL A 605 -21.00 -0.07 -25.06
CA VAL A 605 -22.43 -0.44 -24.98
C VAL A 605 -22.60 -1.95 -25.02
N SER A 606 -21.94 -2.60 -25.99
CA SER A 606 -21.96 -4.06 -26.10
C SER A 606 -21.43 -4.74 -24.84
N GLU A 607 -20.32 -4.26 -24.29
CA GLU A 607 -19.75 -4.83 -23.06
C GLU A 607 -20.69 -4.71 -21.86
N ALA A 608 -21.31 -3.54 -21.68
CA ALA A 608 -22.28 -3.33 -20.60
C ALA A 608 -23.53 -4.23 -20.77
N LEU A 609 -24.01 -4.42 -22.00
CA LEU A 609 -25.11 -5.34 -22.29
C LEU A 609 -24.72 -6.80 -22.01
N LEU A 610 -23.53 -7.22 -22.46
CA LEU A 610 -23.03 -8.57 -22.21
C LEU A 610 -22.81 -8.83 -20.73
N GLN A 611 -22.29 -7.85 -19.97
CA GLN A 611 -22.15 -7.97 -18.52
C GLN A 611 -23.51 -8.14 -17.84
N ARG A 612 -24.50 -7.37 -18.24
CA ARG A 612 -25.86 -7.50 -17.71
C ARG A 612 -26.45 -8.90 -17.98
N LEU A 613 -26.16 -9.45 -19.15
CA LEU A 613 -26.60 -10.80 -19.50
C LEU A 613 -25.92 -11.88 -18.64
N ARG A 614 -24.66 -11.70 -18.28
CA ARG A 614 -23.97 -12.59 -17.32
C ARG A 614 -24.61 -12.54 -15.93
N ASP A 615 -24.99 -11.35 -15.47
CA ASP A 615 -25.51 -11.14 -14.14
C ASP A 615 -26.98 -11.63 -13.98
N ASP A 616 -27.84 -11.25 -14.89
CA ASP A 616 -29.29 -11.51 -14.80
C ASP A 616 -29.77 -12.73 -15.59
N GLY A 617 -28.93 -13.24 -16.47
CA GLY A 617 -29.23 -14.40 -17.30
C GLY A 617 -30.07 -14.10 -18.54
N LEU A 618 -30.41 -15.18 -19.26
CA LEU A 618 -31.02 -15.13 -20.57
C LEU A 618 -32.51 -14.64 -20.58
N LYS A 619 -33.09 -14.39 -19.40
CA LYS A 619 -34.46 -13.89 -19.25
C LYS A 619 -34.68 -12.51 -19.86
N LEU A 620 -33.61 -11.75 -20.03
CA LEU A 620 -33.63 -10.43 -20.66
C LEU A 620 -33.83 -10.46 -22.17
N LEU A 621 -33.64 -11.60 -22.80
CA LEU A 621 -33.69 -11.77 -24.25
C LEU A 621 -35.09 -12.17 -24.73
N PRO A 622 -35.50 -11.79 -25.94
CA PRO A 622 -36.81 -12.15 -26.53
C PRO A 622 -36.85 -13.61 -27.02
N TRP A 623 -36.65 -14.56 -26.10
CA TRP A 623 -36.71 -15.98 -26.39
C TRP A 623 -38.10 -16.41 -26.85
N ASN A 624 -38.15 -17.18 -27.93
CA ASN A 624 -39.34 -17.85 -28.35
C ASN A 624 -39.10 -19.35 -28.55
N GLU A 625 -40.15 -20.09 -28.85
CA GLU A 625 -40.08 -21.53 -29.05
C GLU A 625 -39.12 -21.94 -30.20
N ARG A 626 -38.99 -21.12 -31.24
CA ARG A 626 -38.03 -21.38 -32.33
C ARG A 626 -36.59 -21.25 -31.89
N CYS A 627 -36.27 -20.19 -31.13
CA CYS A 627 -34.92 -19.99 -30.57
C CYS A 627 -34.55 -21.16 -29.66
N GLU A 628 -35.49 -21.59 -28.82
CA GLU A 628 -35.26 -22.68 -27.88
C GLU A 628 -35.06 -24.01 -28.60
N GLN A 629 -35.87 -24.30 -29.66
CA GLN A 629 -35.68 -25.50 -30.46
C GLN A 629 -34.35 -25.51 -31.22
N LEU A 630 -33.91 -24.37 -31.75
CA LEU A 630 -32.59 -24.25 -32.37
C LEU A 630 -31.47 -24.47 -31.34
N ARG A 631 -31.56 -23.83 -30.17
CA ARG A 631 -30.58 -24.02 -29.09
C ARG A 631 -30.42 -25.50 -28.72
N ARG A 632 -31.53 -26.19 -28.50
CA ARG A 632 -31.56 -27.63 -28.15
C ARG A 632 -30.98 -28.51 -29.25
N ARG A 633 -31.30 -28.23 -30.52
CA ARG A 633 -30.71 -28.95 -31.68
C ARG A 633 -29.19 -28.79 -31.70
N LEU A 634 -28.68 -27.57 -31.54
CA LEU A 634 -27.24 -27.30 -31.46
C LEU A 634 -26.59 -28.01 -30.27
N GLN A 635 -27.28 -27.99 -29.09
CA GLN A 635 -26.78 -28.64 -27.88
C GLN A 635 -26.71 -30.17 -28.07
N ILE A 636 -27.73 -30.80 -28.67
CA ILE A 636 -27.72 -32.22 -28.94
C ILE A 636 -26.59 -32.56 -29.95
N ALA A 637 -26.39 -31.73 -30.98
CA ALA A 637 -25.28 -31.89 -31.90
C ALA A 637 -23.93 -31.82 -31.22
N HIS A 638 -23.77 -30.85 -30.33
CA HIS A 638 -22.55 -30.72 -29.51
C HIS A 638 -22.30 -31.93 -28.61
N SER A 639 -23.34 -32.38 -27.89
CA SER A 639 -23.19 -33.48 -26.92
C SER A 639 -22.86 -34.82 -27.59
N HIS A 640 -23.36 -35.06 -28.82
CA HIS A 640 -23.15 -36.33 -29.55
C HIS A 640 -21.99 -36.33 -30.51
N LEU A 641 -21.66 -35.18 -31.10
CA LEU A 641 -20.67 -35.09 -32.18
C LEU A 641 -19.43 -34.27 -31.79
N GLY A 642 -19.51 -33.43 -30.72
CA GLY A 642 -18.42 -32.55 -30.34
C GLY A 642 -18.20 -31.41 -31.34
N ALA A 643 -16.95 -31.01 -31.52
CA ALA A 643 -16.60 -29.99 -32.51
C ALA A 643 -16.94 -30.46 -33.94
N PRO A 644 -17.42 -29.59 -34.83
CA PRO A 644 -17.45 -28.13 -34.72
C PRO A 644 -18.71 -27.51 -34.09
N TRP A 645 -19.61 -28.35 -33.53
CA TRP A 645 -20.87 -27.86 -32.96
C TRP A 645 -20.64 -27.10 -31.65
N PRO A 646 -21.16 -25.85 -31.48
CA PRO A 646 -20.94 -25.06 -30.30
C PRO A 646 -21.77 -25.57 -29.10
N ASN A 647 -21.20 -25.43 -27.88
CA ASN A 647 -21.94 -25.69 -26.67
C ASN A 647 -22.98 -24.57 -26.45
N ARG A 648 -24.27 -24.94 -26.50
CA ARG A 648 -25.41 -24.03 -26.35
C ARG A 648 -26.25 -24.35 -25.11
N THR A 649 -25.63 -24.88 -24.02
CA THR A 649 -26.29 -24.96 -22.71
C THR A 649 -26.61 -23.56 -22.20
N LEU A 650 -27.73 -23.43 -21.44
CA LEU A 650 -28.12 -22.15 -20.87
C LEU A 650 -27.00 -21.57 -19.98
N GLN A 651 -26.29 -22.44 -19.29
CA GLN A 651 -25.18 -22.06 -18.44
C GLN A 651 -24.01 -21.47 -19.25
N GLU A 652 -23.63 -22.08 -20.37
CA GLU A 652 -22.53 -21.60 -21.19
C GLU A 652 -22.89 -20.33 -21.96
N LEU A 653 -24.13 -20.23 -22.46
CA LEU A 653 -24.64 -19.02 -23.10
C LEU A 653 -24.62 -17.80 -22.15
N GLN A 654 -24.91 -18.02 -20.87
CA GLN A 654 -24.85 -16.96 -19.85
C GLN A 654 -23.41 -16.65 -19.43
N ARG A 655 -22.57 -17.69 -19.31
CA ARG A 655 -21.16 -17.53 -18.86
C ARG A 655 -20.31 -16.76 -19.88
N ALA A 656 -20.49 -17.06 -21.16
CA ALA A 656 -19.69 -16.52 -22.27
C ALA A 656 -20.57 -15.93 -23.38
N PRO A 657 -21.37 -14.88 -23.10
CA PRO A 657 -22.28 -14.31 -24.08
C PRO A 657 -21.56 -13.70 -25.28
N GLU A 658 -20.33 -13.22 -25.09
CA GLU A 658 -19.48 -12.69 -26.17
C GLU A 658 -19.20 -13.67 -27.30
N LEU A 659 -19.29 -14.97 -27.04
CA LEU A 659 -19.04 -16.01 -28.06
C LEU A 659 -20.20 -16.20 -29.02
N TRP A 660 -21.40 -15.71 -28.70
CA TRP A 660 -22.56 -15.99 -29.55
C TRP A 660 -23.46 -14.79 -29.86
N ILE A 661 -23.55 -13.78 -28.97
CA ILE A 661 -24.48 -12.65 -29.15
C ILE A 661 -23.78 -11.29 -29.31
N ARG A 662 -22.45 -11.24 -29.23
CA ARG A 662 -21.71 -9.96 -29.28
C ARG A 662 -22.00 -9.15 -30.54
N ALA A 663 -22.07 -9.79 -31.71
CA ALA A 663 -22.35 -9.09 -32.95
C ALA A 663 -23.72 -8.39 -32.93
N ALA A 664 -24.75 -9.06 -32.41
CA ALA A 664 -26.08 -8.49 -32.25
C ALA A 664 -26.11 -7.35 -31.23
N SER A 665 -25.36 -7.45 -30.10
CA SER A 665 -25.30 -6.42 -29.08
C SER A 665 -24.64 -5.10 -29.52
N LEU A 666 -23.83 -5.13 -30.59
CA LEU A 666 -23.17 -3.93 -31.12
C LEU A 666 -24.14 -2.91 -31.76
N SER A 667 -25.31 -3.36 -32.16
CA SER A 667 -26.33 -2.56 -32.87
C SER A 667 -27.49 -2.10 -31.98
N CYS A 668 -27.53 -2.50 -30.71
CA CYS A 668 -28.64 -2.19 -29.80
C CYS A 668 -28.18 -1.38 -28.58
N SER A 669 -29.10 -0.66 -27.96
CA SER A 669 -28.91 0.06 -26.68
C SER A 669 -29.69 -0.56 -25.51
N SER A 670 -30.54 -1.54 -25.82
CA SER A 670 -31.28 -2.36 -24.88
C SER A 670 -31.46 -3.76 -25.46
N TRP A 671 -31.59 -4.77 -24.62
CA TRP A 671 -32.00 -6.10 -25.06
C TRP A 671 -33.41 -6.14 -25.67
N LEU A 672 -34.23 -5.11 -25.36
CA LEU A 672 -35.56 -4.93 -25.98
C LEU A 672 -35.51 -4.47 -27.44
N ASP A 673 -34.35 -3.99 -27.90
CA ASP A 673 -34.13 -3.58 -29.29
C ASP A 673 -33.95 -4.80 -30.21
N LEU A 674 -33.66 -5.99 -29.64
CA LEU A 674 -33.55 -7.25 -30.39
C LEU A 674 -34.90 -7.92 -30.62
N ASP A 675 -35.04 -8.61 -31.73
CA ASP A 675 -36.14 -9.50 -31.96
C ASP A 675 -35.72 -10.97 -31.92
N SER A 676 -36.67 -11.87 -32.14
CA SER A 676 -36.38 -13.31 -32.16
C SER A 676 -35.59 -13.77 -33.40
N HIS A 677 -35.57 -12.99 -34.46
CA HIS A 677 -34.75 -13.26 -35.65
C HIS A 677 -33.28 -12.95 -35.34
N ASP A 678 -33.01 -11.84 -34.68
CA ASP A 678 -31.65 -11.48 -34.23
C ASP A 678 -31.06 -12.54 -33.31
N LEU A 679 -31.87 -13.10 -32.42
CA LEU A 679 -31.45 -14.21 -31.55
C LEU A 679 -31.18 -15.50 -32.32
N MET A 680 -31.99 -15.81 -33.33
CA MET A 680 -31.75 -16.95 -34.21
C MET A 680 -30.41 -16.81 -34.93
N GLU A 681 -30.15 -15.64 -35.50
CA GLU A 681 -28.86 -15.37 -36.18
C GLU A 681 -27.68 -15.38 -35.19
N ALA A 682 -27.86 -14.86 -33.96
CA ALA A 682 -26.85 -14.94 -32.90
C ALA A 682 -26.54 -16.40 -32.51
N LEU A 683 -27.55 -17.30 -32.41
CA LEU A 683 -27.32 -18.71 -32.14
C LEU A 683 -26.56 -19.42 -33.28
N TRP A 684 -26.71 -18.90 -34.51
CA TRP A 684 -26.00 -19.40 -35.69
C TRP A 684 -24.62 -18.78 -35.94
N SER A 685 -24.20 -17.79 -35.12
CA SER A 685 -23.05 -16.92 -35.42
C SER A 685 -21.74 -17.64 -35.69
N ASP A 686 -21.49 -18.76 -35.01
CA ASP A 686 -20.24 -19.53 -35.13
C ASP A 686 -20.29 -20.60 -36.22
N LEU A 687 -21.40 -20.71 -36.98
CA LEU A 687 -21.63 -21.78 -37.90
C LEU A 687 -21.72 -21.28 -39.33
N SER A 688 -20.94 -21.90 -40.22
CA SER A 688 -21.00 -21.69 -41.66
C SER A 688 -22.34 -22.13 -42.26
N TRP A 689 -22.68 -21.58 -43.43
CA TRP A 689 -23.89 -22.01 -44.15
C TRP A 689 -23.94 -23.53 -44.42
N GLN A 690 -22.81 -24.17 -44.68
CA GLN A 690 -22.70 -25.60 -44.85
C GLN A 690 -23.10 -26.38 -43.59
N GLN A 691 -22.60 -25.93 -42.41
CA GLN A 691 -22.94 -26.51 -41.13
C GLN A 691 -24.42 -26.30 -40.77
N ARG A 692 -25.00 -25.13 -41.07
CA ARG A 692 -26.44 -24.91 -40.90
C ARG A 692 -27.26 -25.92 -41.68
N ARG A 693 -26.90 -26.21 -42.94
CA ARG A 693 -27.53 -27.28 -43.78
C ARG A 693 -27.29 -28.66 -43.20
N GLU A 694 -26.10 -28.92 -42.69
CA GLU A 694 -25.77 -30.20 -42.07
C GLU A 694 -26.61 -30.44 -40.80
N LEU A 695 -26.81 -29.42 -39.96
CA LEU A 695 -27.72 -29.52 -38.81
C LEU A 695 -29.15 -29.88 -39.25
N GLU A 696 -29.65 -29.29 -40.32
CA GLU A 696 -30.98 -29.63 -40.85
C GLU A 696 -31.08 -31.08 -41.34
N ALA A 697 -30.00 -31.66 -41.85
CA ALA A 697 -29.95 -33.04 -42.23
C ALA A 697 -29.83 -34.00 -41.02
N LEU A 698 -29.06 -33.62 -40.01
CA LEU A 698 -28.79 -34.42 -38.81
C LEU A 698 -29.94 -34.38 -37.80
N LEU A 699 -30.53 -33.21 -37.59
CA LEU A 699 -31.57 -32.90 -36.59
C LEU A 699 -32.64 -32.00 -37.21
N PRO A 700 -33.45 -32.54 -38.18
CA PRO A 700 -34.41 -31.74 -38.90
C PRO A 700 -35.56 -31.24 -38.03
N GLU A 701 -36.15 -30.08 -38.35
CA GLU A 701 -37.34 -29.59 -37.65
C GLU A 701 -38.58 -30.48 -37.92
N ARG A 702 -38.60 -31.21 -39.04
CA ARG A 702 -39.69 -32.10 -39.41
C ARG A 702 -39.16 -33.41 -39.96
N LEU A 703 -39.82 -34.49 -39.61
CA LEU A 703 -39.54 -35.81 -40.12
C LEU A 703 -40.68 -36.30 -40.94
N ARG A 704 -40.36 -36.90 -42.07
CA ARG A 704 -41.37 -37.61 -42.89
C ARG A 704 -41.73 -38.94 -42.23
N ILE A 705 -42.94 -39.03 -41.79
CA ILE A 705 -43.47 -40.25 -41.16
C ILE A 705 -44.09 -41.21 -42.17
N PRO A 706 -44.34 -42.49 -41.83
CA PRO A 706 -44.82 -43.53 -42.76
C PRO A 706 -46.12 -43.18 -43.49
N SER A 707 -46.98 -42.36 -42.89
CA SER A 707 -48.21 -41.91 -43.56
C SER A 707 -47.98 -40.90 -44.70
N GLY A 708 -46.69 -40.45 -44.92
CA GLY A 708 -46.33 -39.46 -45.94
C GLY A 708 -46.47 -38.03 -45.45
N ARG A 709 -46.85 -37.80 -44.22
CA ARG A 709 -46.94 -36.45 -43.57
C ARG A 709 -45.60 -36.08 -43.00
N ASP A 710 -45.28 -34.80 -43.02
CA ASP A 710 -44.15 -34.26 -42.32
C ASP A 710 -44.55 -33.83 -40.91
N ALA A 711 -44.08 -34.55 -39.90
CA ALA A 711 -44.40 -34.31 -38.49
C ALA A 711 -43.29 -33.48 -37.82
N ARG A 712 -43.66 -32.53 -36.99
CA ARG A 712 -42.70 -31.67 -36.28
C ARG A 712 -42.02 -32.48 -35.17
N VAL A 713 -40.68 -32.36 -35.13
CA VAL A 713 -39.85 -32.88 -34.01
C VAL A 713 -39.73 -31.82 -32.97
N THR A 714 -39.93 -32.19 -31.71
CA THR A 714 -39.68 -31.31 -30.55
C THR A 714 -38.46 -31.83 -29.85
N TYR A 715 -37.43 -30.97 -29.77
CA TYR A 715 -36.18 -31.32 -29.15
C TYR A 715 -36.22 -30.92 -27.65
N GLY A 716 -35.83 -31.85 -26.79
CA GLY A 716 -35.51 -31.62 -25.39
C GLY A 716 -34.02 -31.25 -25.22
N ASP A 717 -33.51 -31.31 -24.00
CA ASP A 717 -32.09 -31.02 -23.76
C ASP A 717 -31.19 -32.16 -24.24
N ASP A 718 -31.64 -33.45 -24.16
CA ASP A 718 -30.88 -34.62 -24.54
C ASP A 718 -31.74 -35.64 -25.36
N ASP A 719 -32.94 -35.27 -25.74
CA ASP A 719 -33.85 -36.17 -26.50
C ASP A 719 -34.62 -35.44 -27.60
N ALA A 720 -35.14 -36.20 -28.50
CA ALA A 720 -36.04 -35.73 -29.56
C ALA A 720 -37.37 -36.46 -29.46
N VAL A 721 -38.47 -35.75 -29.48
CA VAL A 721 -39.81 -36.28 -29.35
C VAL A 721 -40.64 -36.04 -30.62
N LEU A 722 -41.29 -37.06 -31.10
CA LEU A 722 -42.16 -36.97 -32.26
C LEU A 722 -43.59 -37.37 -31.85
N SER A 723 -44.47 -36.40 -31.76
CA SER A 723 -45.90 -36.62 -31.45
C SER A 723 -46.70 -36.95 -32.72
N VAL A 724 -47.10 -38.16 -32.83
CA VAL A 724 -47.79 -38.67 -34.04
C VAL A 724 -49.00 -39.54 -33.68
N LYS A 725 -50.02 -39.53 -34.50
CA LYS A 725 -51.13 -40.43 -34.26
C LYS A 725 -50.66 -41.88 -34.47
N LEU A 726 -51.07 -42.78 -33.59
CA LEU A 726 -50.61 -44.14 -33.55
C LEU A 726 -50.77 -44.81 -34.94
N GLN A 727 -51.90 -44.54 -35.67
CA GLN A 727 -52.20 -45.10 -36.98
C GLN A 727 -51.23 -44.61 -38.09
N GLU A 728 -50.57 -43.47 -37.88
CA GLU A 728 -49.59 -42.91 -38.85
C GLU A 728 -48.31 -43.71 -38.85
N MET A 729 -48.06 -44.53 -37.79
CA MET A 729 -46.86 -45.35 -37.60
C MET A 729 -47.07 -46.84 -37.96
N PHE A 730 -48.24 -47.24 -38.41
CA PHE A 730 -48.44 -48.59 -38.83
C PHE A 730 -47.48 -48.97 -39.95
N GLY A 731 -47.11 -50.25 -40.06
CA GLY A 731 -46.14 -50.78 -41.03
C GLY A 731 -44.68 -50.58 -40.60
N CYS A 732 -44.40 -49.85 -39.47
CA CYS A 732 -43.06 -49.67 -39.00
C CYS A 732 -42.72 -50.58 -37.84
N SER A 733 -41.56 -51.25 -37.92
CA SER A 733 -41.04 -52.08 -36.85
C SER A 733 -40.11 -51.26 -35.93
N GLN A 734 -39.54 -50.17 -36.42
CA GLN A 734 -38.59 -49.32 -35.68
C GLN A 734 -39.01 -47.87 -35.74
N GLY A 735 -38.76 -47.13 -34.64
CA GLY A 735 -38.85 -45.67 -34.60
C GLY A 735 -37.82 -45.00 -35.50
N PRO A 736 -38.02 -43.70 -35.87
CA PRO A 736 -37.03 -42.95 -36.62
C PRO A 736 -35.78 -42.70 -35.76
N LEU A 737 -34.62 -42.69 -36.47
CA LEU A 737 -33.33 -42.39 -35.87
C LEU A 737 -32.81 -41.07 -36.46
N LEU A 738 -32.21 -40.25 -35.61
CA LEU A 738 -31.52 -39.02 -35.96
C LEU A 738 -29.99 -39.17 -35.81
N LEU A 739 -29.20 -38.15 -36.13
CA LEU A 739 -27.74 -38.15 -36.03
C LEU A 739 -27.12 -39.39 -36.72
N ASN A 740 -27.47 -39.59 -37.98
CA ASN A 740 -27.00 -40.75 -38.76
C ASN A 740 -27.25 -42.10 -38.08
N GLY A 741 -28.35 -42.22 -37.36
CA GLY A 741 -28.77 -43.49 -36.74
C GLY A 741 -28.36 -43.69 -35.29
N THR A 742 -27.74 -42.70 -34.63
CA THR A 742 -27.26 -42.82 -33.24
C THR A 742 -28.28 -42.33 -32.20
N LEU A 743 -29.18 -41.41 -32.57
CA LEU A 743 -30.16 -40.84 -31.62
C LEU A 743 -31.57 -41.39 -31.91
N PRO A 744 -32.14 -42.29 -31.09
CA PRO A 744 -33.51 -42.78 -31.28
C PRO A 744 -34.51 -41.67 -30.87
N VAL A 745 -35.50 -41.44 -31.75
CA VAL A 745 -36.59 -40.50 -31.47
C VAL A 745 -37.62 -41.15 -30.54
N THR A 746 -37.94 -40.43 -29.49
CA THR A 746 -39.06 -40.82 -28.59
C THR A 746 -40.39 -40.56 -29.29
N LEU A 747 -41.12 -41.62 -29.59
CA LEU A 747 -42.46 -41.51 -30.16
C LEU A 747 -43.47 -41.25 -29.05
N GLU A 748 -44.19 -40.16 -29.15
CA GLU A 748 -45.40 -39.93 -28.40
C GLU A 748 -46.60 -40.28 -29.28
N LEU A 749 -47.08 -41.51 -29.10
CA LEU A 749 -48.19 -42.05 -29.84
C LEU A 749 -49.52 -41.48 -29.35
N LEU A 750 -50.22 -40.80 -30.25
CA LEU A 750 -51.44 -40.09 -29.91
C LEU A 750 -52.65 -40.87 -30.40
N SER A 751 -53.77 -40.75 -29.72
CA SER A 751 -55.10 -41.19 -30.17
C SER A 751 -55.55 -40.39 -31.39
N PRO A 752 -56.57 -40.82 -32.11
CA PRO A 752 -57.14 -40.05 -33.22
C PRO A 752 -57.58 -38.64 -32.87
N ALA A 753 -57.89 -38.37 -31.60
CA ALA A 753 -58.23 -37.04 -31.08
C ALA A 753 -56.99 -36.24 -30.53
N GLY A 754 -55.77 -36.74 -30.73
CA GLY A 754 -54.57 -36.06 -30.33
C GLY A 754 -54.20 -36.21 -28.85
N ARG A 755 -54.80 -37.14 -28.09
CA ARG A 755 -54.43 -37.40 -26.68
C ARG A 755 -53.32 -38.41 -26.58
N PRO A 756 -52.29 -38.25 -25.73
CA PRO A 756 -51.24 -39.22 -25.56
C PRO A 756 -51.78 -40.59 -25.14
N LEU A 757 -51.27 -41.63 -25.81
CA LEU A 757 -51.56 -43.01 -25.47
C LEU A 757 -50.33 -43.72 -24.90
N GLN A 758 -49.20 -43.54 -25.52
CA GLN A 758 -47.94 -44.17 -25.13
C GLN A 758 -46.78 -43.31 -25.55
N ARG A 759 -45.73 -43.29 -24.72
CA ARG A 759 -44.42 -42.69 -25.04
C ARG A 759 -43.38 -43.81 -25.04
N THR A 760 -42.70 -43.99 -26.19
CA THR A 760 -41.75 -45.10 -26.36
C THR A 760 -40.64 -44.76 -27.34
N LYS A 761 -39.43 -45.28 -27.08
CA LYS A 761 -38.33 -45.36 -28.02
C LYS A 761 -38.28 -46.72 -28.75
N ASP A 762 -38.88 -47.75 -28.15
CA ASP A 762 -39.00 -49.08 -28.68
C ASP A 762 -40.41 -49.30 -29.24
N LEU A 763 -40.52 -49.00 -30.54
CA LEU A 763 -41.80 -49.18 -31.25
C LEU A 763 -42.12 -50.66 -31.45
N ALA A 764 -41.12 -51.54 -31.70
CA ALA A 764 -41.32 -52.97 -31.83
C ALA A 764 -41.86 -53.61 -30.55
N GLY A 765 -41.24 -53.29 -29.39
CA GLY A 765 -41.74 -53.77 -28.10
C GLY A 765 -43.15 -53.27 -27.77
N PHE A 766 -43.45 -52.02 -28.18
CA PHE A 766 -44.84 -51.53 -28.04
C PHE A 766 -45.84 -52.31 -28.85
N TRP A 767 -45.52 -52.62 -30.12
CA TRP A 767 -46.44 -53.40 -30.99
C TRP A 767 -46.71 -54.82 -30.48
N THR A 768 -45.72 -55.48 -29.93
CA THR A 768 -45.83 -56.86 -29.41
C THR A 768 -46.37 -56.90 -27.97
N GLY A 769 -46.34 -55.81 -27.23
CA GLY A 769 -46.75 -55.68 -25.81
C GLY A 769 -47.99 -54.81 -25.64
N SER A 770 -47.78 -53.56 -25.12
CA SER A 770 -48.86 -52.67 -24.71
C SER A 770 -49.89 -52.28 -25.80
N TYR A 771 -49.57 -52.50 -27.09
CA TYR A 771 -50.49 -52.15 -28.15
C TYR A 771 -51.80 -52.93 -28.05
N HIS A 772 -51.77 -54.16 -27.59
CA HIS A 772 -52.96 -54.98 -27.50
C HIS A 772 -54.02 -54.43 -26.53
N ASP A 773 -53.56 -53.86 -25.42
CA ASP A 773 -54.43 -53.20 -24.44
C ASP A 773 -54.95 -51.86 -24.97
N VAL A 774 -54.03 -51.05 -25.56
CA VAL A 774 -54.37 -49.78 -26.21
C VAL A 774 -55.37 -50.01 -27.32
N ARG A 775 -55.21 -51.05 -28.14
CA ARG A 775 -56.14 -51.40 -29.16
C ARG A 775 -57.52 -51.75 -28.60
N ARG A 776 -57.57 -52.57 -27.54
CA ARG A 776 -58.84 -52.97 -26.90
C ARG A 776 -59.61 -51.73 -26.40
N GLU A 777 -59.00 -50.85 -25.76
CA GLU A 777 -59.60 -49.63 -25.24
C GLU A 777 -60.00 -48.67 -26.35
N MET A 778 -59.11 -48.42 -27.30
CA MET A 778 -59.29 -47.40 -28.32
C MET A 778 -60.24 -47.80 -29.42
N ARG A 779 -60.37 -49.12 -29.72
CA ARG A 779 -61.34 -49.63 -30.67
C ARG A 779 -62.77 -49.34 -30.21
N GLY A 780 -63.04 -49.41 -28.92
CA GLY A 780 -64.36 -49.04 -28.38
C GLY A 780 -64.61 -47.54 -28.51
N ARG A 781 -63.60 -46.71 -28.22
CA ARG A 781 -63.66 -45.22 -28.16
C ARG A 781 -63.64 -44.58 -29.55
N TYR A 782 -62.89 -45.16 -30.50
CA TYR A 782 -62.71 -44.66 -31.88
C TYR A 782 -62.96 -45.71 -32.93
N PRO A 783 -64.23 -46.28 -33.06
CA PRO A 783 -64.53 -47.37 -33.92
C PRO A 783 -64.41 -47.11 -35.47
N LYS A 784 -64.43 -45.82 -35.82
CA LYS A 784 -64.24 -45.35 -37.23
C LYS A 784 -62.75 -45.28 -37.64
N HIS A 785 -61.82 -45.56 -36.79
CA HIS A 785 -60.42 -45.65 -37.14
C HIS A 785 -59.92 -47.08 -37.20
N PRO A 786 -58.84 -47.39 -38.02
CA PRO A 786 -58.27 -48.71 -38.08
C PRO A 786 -57.56 -49.11 -36.79
N TRP A 787 -57.84 -50.35 -36.32
CA TRP A 787 -57.19 -50.98 -35.17
C TRP A 787 -56.82 -52.40 -35.50
N PRO A 788 -55.76 -52.60 -36.38
CA PRO A 788 -55.42 -53.95 -36.90
C PRO A 788 -54.91 -54.85 -35.78
N GLU A 789 -55.00 -56.18 -35.98
CA GLU A 789 -54.35 -57.11 -35.02
C GLU A 789 -52.83 -57.15 -35.14
N SER A 790 -52.37 -56.99 -36.41
CA SER A 790 -50.97 -56.92 -36.71
C SER A 790 -50.62 -55.53 -37.23
N PRO A 791 -50.25 -54.56 -36.28
CA PRO A 791 -50.00 -53.20 -36.66
C PRO A 791 -48.76 -53.04 -37.60
N MET A 792 -47.78 -53.95 -37.49
CA MET A 792 -46.58 -53.95 -38.31
C MET A 792 -46.81 -54.26 -39.80
N ASN A 793 -47.90 -54.92 -40.09
CA ASN A 793 -48.31 -55.33 -41.47
C ASN A 793 -49.41 -54.41 -42.02
N ALA A 794 -49.83 -53.41 -41.25
CA ALA A 794 -50.90 -52.51 -41.64
C ALA A 794 -50.38 -51.28 -42.39
N ALA A 795 -51.09 -50.78 -43.37
CA ALA A 795 -50.77 -49.56 -44.05
C ALA A 795 -50.93 -48.33 -43.13
N PRO A 796 -49.93 -47.43 -43.04
CA PRO A 796 -50.03 -46.22 -42.28
C PRO A 796 -51.07 -45.27 -42.84
N THR A 797 -51.87 -44.63 -41.93
CA THR A 797 -52.92 -43.73 -42.38
C THR A 797 -53.23 -42.61 -41.36
N SER A 798 -53.48 -41.44 -41.88
CA SER A 798 -54.01 -40.31 -41.11
C SER A 798 -55.55 -40.20 -41.17
N LYS A 799 -56.20 -41.02 -42.01
CA LYS A 799 -57.63 -40.93 -42.32
C LYS A 799 -58.48 -41.94 -41.55
N SER A 800 -59.75 -41.64 -41.35
CA SER A 800 -60.73 -42.61 -40.87
C SER A 800 -61.15 -43.62 -41.95
N LYS A 801 -61.73 -44.75 -41.54
CA LYS A 801 -62.20 -45.80 -42.42
C LYS A 801 -63.19 -45.41 -43.56
N LYS A 802 -63.84 -44.24 -43.47
CA LYS A 802 -64.78 -43.71 -44.47
C LYS A 802 -64.12 -42.86 -45.55
N SER A 803 -62.87 -42.49 -45.41
CA SER A 803 -62.07 -41.61 -46.31
C SER A 803 -60.87 -42.34 -46.98
N ALA A 804 -60.80 -43.68 -46.82
CA ALA A 804 -59.79 -44.53 -47.44
C ALA A 804 -60.27 -45.13 -48.69
#